data_187c4f7cc43ce758f7b07ea2a055238d
#
_entry.id   187c4f7cc43ce758f7b07ea2a055238d
#
_cell.length_a   1.000
_cell.length_b   1.000
_cell.length_c   1.000
_cell.angle_alpha   90.00
_cell.angle_beta   90.00
_cell.angle_gamma   90.00
#
_symmetry.space_group_name_H-M   'P 1'
#
loop_
_entity.id
_entity.type
_entity.pdbx_description
1 polymer ?
#
loop_
_entity_poly.entity_id
_entity_poly.type
_entity_poly.pdbx_seq_one_letter_code
_entity_poly.pdbx_strand_id
1 'polypeptide(L)'
;MNLIAFRCARQSVAALCALTAFVRPVVVLSDERTDSVTNLNEVEVFASRRPLATVQELSGEKLQALSSTSIADALKYFAGVQIKDYGGLGGLKTINVRSLGAQHVGVYIDGIRITNAQNGTVDLGKFSLSTLESVSLYNANKLDPCQSPSEYASGATVYMRTRRPDRDSISVLAGWGSFHTWRGRATAEFARKGWSGFIDGEYLNSRGDYPFRYKSEYEDTVGRRRNSDIEFTRVEGALFKNGFSSHLYAYISQRGCPGGIVRRLSDKYTNIGREWDTDIFAQASYEHDFRSRHLVKFNAKYSYEYLRYNTDFPENQNTARVDNHYYQNDAYASASYAFRPFDGISLNIGYDARLSWLDADLKKFSPIRRFDQKAVIAGRFEWKGIRVAASMLYQHLRDHTRLKVGAADPLSRFTPAVTVGYSLYGVSLRAWYKCIFRAPTLNDLYYTQTGNRNLKPEYTRQWNIGAEYQCSVGQWGASVQADGYIDHIDNRIVCLPLKGTYTWSMMNYGKTYCRGLNATLSTYYSPGDWNFSLLASLTWQRDLNRTDPEDEDTYDRPICYSPTISSGITGIISWKMLSLTVSELHVSERMWSYADPEDILKPYDNVDLKLTARMLGITASLEVNDLFDVQYEHIPRYPMPGRNFKVTLSYSFGHRADKGKTSQKRPKRSRR
;
A
#
# COMPACT_ATOMS: atom_id res chain seq x y z
N MET A 1 -12.96 28.68 15.10
CA MET A 1 -13.27 27.34 15.59
C MET A 1 -12.12 26.34 15.41
N ASN A 2 -11.20 26.57 14.47
CA ASN A 2 -10.14 25.61 14.10
C ASN A 2 -8.89 25.62 15.01
N LEU A 3 -8.60 26.69 15.74
CA LEU A 3 -7.52 26.70 16.75
C LEU A 3 -7.87 25.89 18.00
N ILE A 4 -9.14 25.72 18.29
CA ILE A 4 -9.63 24.97 19.46
C ILE A 4 -9.51 23.48 19.22
N ALA A 5 -9.78 22.97 17.98
CA ALA A 5 -9.63 21.56 17.64
C ALA A 5 -8.16 21.12 17.69
N PHE A 6 -7.23 21.96 17.24
CA PHE A 6 -5.79 21.65 17.28
C PHE A 6 -5.22 21.72 18.71
N ARG A 7 -5.74 22.65 19.54
CA ARG A 7 -5.40 22.69 20.96
C ARG A 7 -6.00 21.52 21.75
N CYS A 8 -7.23 21.09 21.43
CA CYS A 8 -7.82 19.90 22.03
C CYS A 8 -7.07 18.62 21.66
N ALA A 9 -6.63 18.45 20.41
CA ALA A 9 -5.81 17.31 19.99
C ALA A 9 -4.45 17.30 20.70
N ARG A 10 -3.79 18.44 20.86
CA ARG A 10 -2.54 18.55 21.64
C ARG A 10 -2.75 18.25 23.13
N GLN A 11 -3.85 18.69 23.71
CA GLN A 11 -4.18 18.40 25.13
C GLN A 11 -4.58 16.94 25.33
N SER A 12 -5.25 16.29 24.35
CA SER A 12 -5.62 14.88 24.39
C SER A 12 -4.41 13.96 24.27
N VAL A 13 -3.42 14.30 23.44
CA VAL A 13 -2.16 13.55 23.32
C VAL A 13 -1.30 13.73 24.58
N ALA A 14 -1.25 14.92 25.17
CA ALA A 14 -0.57 15.16 26.44
C ALA A 14 -1.25 14.41 27.60
N ALA A 15 -2.58 14.28 27.61
CA ALA A 15 -3.32 13.49 28.59
C ALA A 15 -3.09 11.98 28.42
N LEU A 16 -2.94 11.49 27.18
CA LEU A 16 -2.62 10.10 26.91
C LEU A 16 -1.17 9.76 27.31
N CYS A 17 -0.22 10.65 27.09
CA CYS A 17 1.15 10.53 27.59
C CYS A 17 1.25 10.65 29.11
N ALA A 18 0.38 11.45 29.75
CA ALA A 18 0.33 11.56 31.22
C ALA A 18 -0.26 10.33 31.91
N LEU A 19 -1.17 9.59 31.25
CA LEU A 19 -1.72 8.33 31.79
C LEU A 19 -0.67 7.19 31.80
N THR A 20 0.35 7.26 30.95
CA THR A 20 1.46 6.28 30.94
C THR A 20 2.51 6.54 32.04
N ALA A 21 2.55 7.78 32.59
CA ALA A 21 3.49 8.17 33.65
C ALA A 21 3.12 7.65 35.06
N PHE A 22 1.90 7.11 35.27
CA PHE A 22 1.44 6.59 36.55
C PHE A 22 1.62 5.08 36.75
N VAL A 23 2.22 4.38 35.79
CA VAL A 23 2.60 2.98 36.01
C VAL A 23 3.98 2.96 36.69
N ARG A 24 4.00 2.82 38.02
CA ARG A 24 5.24 2.60 38.77
C ARG A 24 5.92 1.33 38.23
N PRO A 25 7.20 1.38 37.83
CA PRO A 25 7.94 0.18 37.47
C PRO A 25 8.18 -0.64 38.77
N VAL A 26 7.54 -1.76 38.85
CA VAL A 26 7.96 -2.80 39.82
C VAL A 26 9.22 -3.41 39.23
N VAL A 27 10.37 -3.00 39.75
CA VAL A 27 11.65 -3.64 39.43
C VAL A 27 11.66 -5.02 40.10
N VAL A 28 11.37 -6.04 39.31
CA VAL A 28 11.64 -7.42 39.67
C VAL A 28 12.97 -7.78 39.04
N LEU A 29 14.01 -7.83 39.84
CA LEU A 29 15.29 -8.44 39.50
C LEU A 29 15.02 -9.93 39.25
N SER A 30 14.99 -10.37 38.02
CA SER A 30 14.93 -11.79 37.66
C SER A 30 16.26 -12.25 37.12
N ASP A 31 16.66 -13.37 37.63
CA ASP A 31 17.85 -14.18 37.39
C ASP A 31 18.18 -14.34 35.89
N GLU A 32 19.46 -14.16 35.57
CA GLU A 32 20.01 -14.38 34.25
C GLU A 32 19.92 -15.85 33.85
N ARG A 33 18.97 -16.17 32.97
CA ARG A 33 19.08 -17.35 32.10
C ARG A 33 19.16 -16.86 30.67
N THR A 34 20.29 -17.14 30.07
CA THR A 34 20.56 -16.96 28.62
C THR A 34 19.41 -17.52 27.80
N ASP A 35 18.54 -16.61 27.31
CA ASP A 35 17.55 -16.96 26.31
C ASP A 35 18.29 -17.18 24.98
N SER A 36 18.40 -18.45 24.60
CA SER A 36 18.71 -18.83 23.23
C SER A 36 17.68 -18.20 22.33
N VAL A 37 18.12 -17.32 21.44
CA VAL A 37 17.32 -16.80 20.32
C VAL A 37 16.81 -18.01 19.56
N THR A 38 15.54 -18.34 19.74
CA THR A 38 14.88 -19.38 18.95
C THR A 38 14.72 -18.78 17.55
N ASN A 39 15.63 -19.12 16.64
CA ASN A 39 15.43 -18.91 15.21
C ASN A 39 14.14 -19.65 14.86
N LEU A 40 13.06 -18.89 14.67
CA LEU A 40 11.85 -19.40 14.02
C LEU A 40 12.29 -19.79 12.61
N ASN A 41 12.39 -21.10 12.40
CA ASN A 41 12.85 -21.66 11.14
C ASN A 41 11.99 -21.12 10.00
N GLU A 42 12.59 -20.37 9.10
CA GLU A 42 12.02 -19.97 7.80
C GLU A 42 11.47 -21.17 6.99
N VAL A 43 11.82 -22.38 7.40
CA VAL A 43 11.37 -23.64 6.83
C VAL A 43 9.83 -23.82 6.85
N GLU A 44 9.12 -23.22 7.80
CA GLU A 44 7.64 -23.33 7.84
C GLU A 44 6.93 -22.54 6.73
N VAL A 45 7.55 -21.49 6.19
CA VAL A 45 6.94 -20.64 5.16
C VAL A 45 6.85 -21.36 3.80
N PHE A 46 7.76 -22.30 3.52
CA PHE A 46 7.76 -23.06 2.27
C PHE A 46 6.85 -24.31 2.29
N ALA A 47 6.36 -24.72 3.44
CA ALA A 47 5.49 -25.90 3.60
C ALA A 47 3.99 -25.59 3.53
N SER A 48 3.58 -24.32 3.55
CA SER A 48 2.17 -23.94 3.44
C SER A 48 1.65 -24.11 2.00
N ARG A 49 0.37 -24.46 1.86
CA ARG A 49 -0.30 -24.68 0.57
C ARG A 49 0.03 -23.55 -0.40
N ARG A 50 0.64 -23.91 -1.54
CA ARG A 50 1.08 -22.98 -2.58
C ARG A 50 -0.07 -22.13 -3.08
N PRO A 51 0.07 -20.80 -3.14
CA PRO A 51 -0.99 -19.96 -3.69
C PRO A 51 -1.17 -20.24 -5.17
N LEU A 52 -2.42 -20.33 -5.62
CA LEU A 52 -2.75 -20.42 -7.05
C LEU A 52 -2.57 -19.07 -7.75
N ALA A 53 -2.69 -17.99 -7.00
CA ALA A 53 -2.52 -16.63 -7.48
C ALA A 53 -1.03 -16.22 -7.48
N THR A 54 -0.64 -15.37 -8.42
CA THR A 54 0.65 -14.67 -8.37
C THR A 54 0.68 -13.79 -7.13
N VAL A 55 1.55 -14.10 -6.19
CA VAL A 55 1.72 -13.32 -4.96
C VAL A 55 3.18 -12.98 -4.73
N GLN A 56 3.41 -11.74 -4.35
CA GLN A 56 4.67 -11.28 -3.77
C GLN A 56 4.38 -10.85 -2.35
N GLU A 57 5.15 -11.32 -1.39
CA GLU A 57 4.93 -11.06 0.04
C GLU A 57 6.22 -10.72 0.75
N LEU A 58 6.14 -9.69 1.60
CA LEU A 58 7.15 -9.36 2.60
C LEU A 58 6.51 -9.54 3.98
N SER A 59 7.12 -10.36 4.82
CA SER A 59 6.64 -10.65 6.17
C SER A 59 7.79 -10.73 7.17
N GLY A 60 7.47 -10.64 8.46
CA GLY A 60 8.39 -10.85 9.56
C GLY A 60 9.67 -10.02 9.45
N GLU A 61 10.83 -10.69 9.57
CA GLU A 61 12.14 -10.03 9.55
C GLU A 61 12.46 -9.37 8.21
N LYS A 62 12.03 -9.94 7.08
CA LYS A 62 12.25 -9.36 5.74
C LYS A 62 11.57 -8.00 5.60
N LEU A 63 10.35 -7.86 6.13
CA LEU A 63 9.62 -6.59 6.12
C LEU A 63 10.30 -5.52 6.99
N GLN A 64 10.83 -5.91 8.13
CA GLN A 64 11.52 -5.00 9.07
C GLN A 64 12.96 -4.70 8.67
N ALA A 65 13.59 -5.56 7.86
CA ALA A 65 14.96 -5.38 7.40
C ALA A 65 15.09 -4.24 6.39
N LEU A 66 14.04 -3.95 5.61
CA LEU A 66 14.06 -2.86 4.63
C LEU A 66 14.24 -1.49 5.30
N SER A 67 14.93 -0.58 4.62
CA SER A 67 14.99 0.84 4.99
C SER A 67 13.71 1.55 4.57
N SER A 68 12.62 1.31 5.31
CA SER A 68 11.28 1.76 4.93
C SER A 68 10.58 2.44 6.10
N THR A 69 9.97 3.59 5.85
CA THR A 69 9.14 4.31 6.81
C THR A 69 7.65 4.10 6.55
N SER A 70 7.29 3.82 5.32
CA SER A 70 5.91 3.61 4.87
C SER A 70 5.78 2.34 4.03
N ILE A 71 4.55 1.93 3.79
CA ILE A 71 4.24 0.78 2.92
C ILE A 71 4.70 1.02 1.48
N ALA A 72 4.62 2.25 0.99
CA ALA A 72 5.10 2.61 -0.34
C ALA A 72 6.59 2.29 -0.50
N ASP A 73 7.40 2.58 0.53
CA ASP A 73 8.85 2.34 0.49
C ASP A 73 9.20 0.84 0.43
N ALA A 74 8.36 -0.02 1.01
CA ALA A 74 8.55 -1.48 0.93
C ALA A 74 8.09 -2.05 -0.42
N LEU A 75 6.97 -1.55 -0.96
CA LEU A 75 6.39 -2.03 -2.21
C LEU A 75 7.20 -1.65 -3.45
N LYS A 76 8.09 -0.63 -3.37
CA LYS A 76 8.95 -0.22 -4.51
C LYS A 76 9.86 -1.34 -5.03
N TYR A 77 10.15 -2.35 -4.20
CA TYR A 77 10.99 -3.52 -4.56
C TYR A 77 10.17 -4.70 -5.14
N PHE A 78 8.84 -4.58 -5.29
CA PHE A 78 8.02 -5.64 -5.88
C PHE A 78 8.02 -5.55 -7.40
N ALA A 79 8.07 -6.71 -8.07
CA ALA A 79 7.99 -6.77 -9.53
C ALA A 79 6.62 -6.26 -10.02
N GLY A 80 6.63 -5.46 -11.07
CA GLY A 80 5.45 -4.83 -11.66
C GLY A 80 4.95 -3.60 -10.91
N VAL A 81 5.62 -3.17 -9.84
CA VAL A 81 5.23 -2.02 -9.03
C VAL A 81 6.03 -0.77 -9.41
N GLN A 82 5.31 0.33 -9.48
CA GLN A 82 5.85 1.67 -9.64
C GLN A 82 5.25 2.57 -8.57
N ILE A 83 6.11 3.23 -7.80
CA ILE A 83 5.67 4.24 -6.83
C ILE A 83 5.85 5.62 -7.46
N LYS A 84 4.79 6.43 -7.43
CA LYS A 84 4.88 7.86 -7.71
C LYS A 84 4.95 8.59 -6.37
N ASP A 85 6.06 9.29 -6.16
CA ASP A 85 6.31 10.11 -4.97
C ASP A 85 6.43 11.58 -5.40
N TYR A 86 5.66 12.44 -4.76
CA TYR A 86 5.57 13.87 -5.07
C TYR A 86 6.47 14.75 -4.19
N GLY A 87 7.47 14.18 -3.52
CA GLY A 87 8.48 14.95 -2.83
C GLY A 87 8.86 14.49 -1.42
N GLY A 88 9.47 13.34 -1.29
CA GLY A 88 10.12 12.91 -0.05
C GLY A 88 9.15 12.49 1.08
N LEU A 89 9.47 12.84 2.33
CA LEU A 89 8.71 12.36 3.50
C LEU A 89 7.25 12.84 3.53
N GLY A 90 7.00 14.09 3.12
CA GLY A 90 5.66 14.69 3.09
C GLY A 90 4.93 14.51 1.76
N GLY A 91 5.55 13.93 0.75
CA GLY A 91 4.96 13.73 -0.57
C GLY A 91 3.83 12.70 -0.57
N LEU A 92 2.81 12.93 -1.42
CA LEU A 92 1.81 11.92 -1.75
C LEU A 92 2.50 10.71 -2.39
N LYS A 93 2.24 9.49 -1.90
CA LYS A 93 2.81 8.25 -2.43
C LYS A 93 1.72 7.32 -2.96
N THR A 94 1.63 7.20 -4.27
CA THR A 94 0.66 6.31 -4.92
C THR A 94 1.34 5.13 -5.60
N ILE A 95 0.64 4.00 -5.65
CA ILE A 95 1.11 2.78 -6.28
C ILE A 95 0.43 2.59 -7.64
N ASN A 96 1.22 2.24 -8.64
CA ASN A 96 0.76 1.76 -9.94
C ASN A 96 1.31 0.34 -10.16
N VAL A 97 0.48 -0.57 -10.65
CA VAL A 97 0.87 -1.96 -10.92
C VAL A 97 0.62 -2.25 -12.38
N ARG A 98 1.65 -2.73 -13.10
CA ARG A 98 1.58 -3.06 -14.54
C ARG A 98 1.00 -1.92 -15.38
N SER A 99 1.30 -0.68 -15.02
CA SER A 99 0.82 0.54 -15.69
C SER A 99 -0.70 0.70 -15.82
N LEU A 100 -1.49 -0.05 -15.05
CA LEU A 100 -2.95 0.07 -15.04
C LEU A 100 -3.44 1.41 -14.49
N GLY A 101 -2.65 2.05 -13.63
CA GLY A 101 -3.01 3.25 -12.89
C GLY A 101 -3.35 2.96 -11.43
N ALA A 102 -3.13 3.95 -10.56
CA ALA A 102 -3.31 3.78 -9.11
C ALA A 102 -4.77 3.47 -8.72
N GLN A 103 -5.74 3.94 -9.49
CA GLN A 103 -7.17 3.69 -9.24
C GLN A 103 -7.58 2.23 -9.48
N HIS A 104 -6.78 1.45 -10.23
CA HIS A 104 -7.01 0.02 -10.46
C HIS A 104 -6.45 -0.87 -9.35
N VAL A 105 -5.68 -0.31 -8.41
CA VAL A 105 -5.08 -1.04 -7.30
C VAL A 105 -5.99 -1.00 -6.08
N GLY A 106 -6.41 -2.16 -5.61
CA GLY A 106 -7.13 -2.29 -4.34
C GLY A 106 -6.16 -2.35 -3.17
N VAL A 107 -6.40 -1.57 -2.13
CA VAL A 107 -5.61 -1.59 -0.89
C VAL A 107 -6.50 -2.11 0.24
N TYR A 108 -6.04 -3.12 0.97
CA TYR A 108 -6.83 -3.79 2.00
C TYR A 108 -6.04 -3.89 3.30
N ILE A 109 -6.72 -3.65 4.42
CA ILE A 109 -6.24 -3.98 5.77
C ILE A 109 -7.15 -5.07 6.33
N ASP A 110 -6.58 -6.25 6.65
CA ASP A 110 -7.29 -7.42 7.17
C ASP A 110 -8.53 -7.83 6.35
N GLY A 111 -8.44 -7.68 5.00
CA GLY A 111 -9.50 -8.05 4.06
C GLY A 111 -10.58 -6.99 3.86
N ILE A 112 -10.48 -5.82 4.48
CA ILE A 112 -11.40 -4.69 4.29
C ILE A 112 -10.72 -3.59 3.47
N ARG A 113 -11.38 -3.14 2.40
CA ARG A 113 -10.83 -2.17 1.46
C ARG A 113 -10.67 -0.79 2.10
N ILE A 114 -9.48 -0.20 1.93
CA ILE A 114 -9.23 1.22 2.14
C ILE A 114 -9.53 1.93 0.84
N THR A 115 -10.28 3.01 0.90
CA THR A 115 -10.71 3.76 -0.30
C THR A 115 -10.73 5.23 0.00
N ASN A 116 -10.49 6.01 -1.03
CA ASN A 116 -10.83 7.42 -1.08
C ASN A 116 -11.83 7.60 -2.24
N ALA A 117 -13.07 7.99 -1.95
CA ALA A 117 -14.12 8.11 -2.96
C ALA A 117 -13.91 9.36 -3.84
N GLN A 118 -13.20 10.37 -3.34
CA GLN A 118 -12.94 11.62 -4.03
C GLN A 118 -12.06 11.39 -5.27
N ASN A 119 -10.88 10.78 -5.10
CA ASN A 119 -9.89 10.62 -6.17
C ASN A 119 -9.58 9.15 -6.54
N GLY A 120 -10.12 8.19 -5.79
CA GLY A 120 -9.97 6.75 -6.06
C GLY A 120 -8.59 6.16 -5.76
N THR A 121 -7.68 6.93 -5.17
CA THR A 121 -6.33 6.51 -4.84
C THR A 121 -6.09 6.52 -3.33
N VAL A 122 -5.18 5.70 -2.86
CA VAL A 122 -4.77 5.63 -1.45
C VAL A 122 -3.34 6.15 -1.32
N ASP A 123 -3.12 7.10 -0.40
CA ASP A 123 -1.78 7.54 -0.03
C ASP A 123 -1.14 6.49 0.88
N LEU A 124 -0.24 5.69 0.32
CA LEU A 124 0.48 4.64 1.06
C LEU A 124 1.55 5.21 2.01
N GLY A 125 1.87 6.49 1.91
CA GLY A 125 2.75 7.19 2.85
C GLY A 125 2.16 7.32 4.25
N LYS A 126 0.83 7.27 4.37
CA LYS A 126 0.10 7.41 5.64
C LYS A 126 0.12 6.14 6.51
N PHE A 127 0.50 4.96 5.96
CA PHE A 127 0.46 3.68 6.67
C PHE A 127 1.85 3.20 7.10
N SER A 128 1.96 2.74 8.37
CA SER A 128 3.19 2.19 8.93
C SER A 128 3.38 0.71 8.62
N LEU A 129 4.64 0.30 8.48
CA LEU A 129 5.00 -1.11 8.45
C LEU A 129 5.04 -1.76 9.84
N SER A 130 5.11 -0.95 10.88
CA SER A 130 5.46 -1.42 12.22
C SER A 130 4.34 -2.21 12.89
N THR A 131 3.07 -1.96 12.52
CA THR A 131 1.88 -2.65 13.05
C THR A 131 1.49 -3.86 12.21
N LEU A 132 2.24 -4.11 11.09
CA LEU A 132 1.93 -5.17 10.15
C LEU A 132 2.75 -6.44 10.39
N GLU A 133 2.11 -7.59 10.16
CA GLU A 133 2.72 -8.90 10.05
C GLU A 133 3.28 -9.13 8.65
N SER A 134 2.49 -8.76 7.61
CA SER A 134 2.89 -8.88 6.22
C SER A 134 2.23 -7.84 5.30
N VAL A 135 2.90 -7.61 4.17
CA VAL A 135 2.36 -6.87 3.03
C VAL A 135 2.49 -7.77 1.80
N SER A 136 1.36 -8.02 1.12
CA SER A 136 1.31 -8.91 -0.04
C SER A 136 0.69 -8.20 -1.23
N LEU A 137 1.21 -8.46 -2.44
CA LEU A 137 0.66 -7.98 -3.71
C LEU A 137 0.14 -9.17 -4.52
N TYR A 138 -1.12 -9.13 -4.90
CA TYR A 138 -1.78 -10.10 -5.78
C TYR A 138 -2.12 -9.45 -7.11
N ASN A 139 -1.69 -10.06 -8.22
CA ASN A 139 -2.07 -9.64 -9.58
C ASN A 139 -3.34 -10.37 -10.07
N ALA A 140 -3.70 -11.49 -9.45
CA ALA A 140 -4.95 -12.21 -9.66
C ALA A 140 -5.85 -12.10 -8.41
N ASN A 141 -7.02 -12.74 -8.43
CA ASN A 141 -7.83 -12.89 -7.23
C ASN A 141 -7.10 -13.77 -6.20
N LYS A 142 -7.20 -13.44 -4.92
CA LYS A 142 -6.51 -14.14 -3.83
C LYS A 142 -6.98 -15.58 -3.67
N LEU A 143 -8.23 -15.85 -4.03
CA LEU A 143 -8.86 -17.19 -4.03
C LEU A 143 -9.00 -17.83 -2.64
N ASP A 144 -9.12 -17.03 -1.60
CA ASP A 144 -9.53 -17.52 -0.28
C ASP A 144 -10.96 -18.08 -0.36
N PRO A 145 -11.31 -19.07 0.47
CA PRO A 145 -12.63 -19.71 0.43
C PRO A 145 -13.80 -18.73 0.63
N CYS A 146 -13.62 -17.71 1.45
CA CYS A 146 -14.66 -16.73 1.77
C CYS A 146 -14.11 -15.31 1.62
N GLN A 147 -14.25 -14.74 0.43
CA GLN A 147 -13.83 -13.39 0.09
C GLN A 147 -15.03 -12.47 -0.09
N SER A 148 -14.85 -11.19 0.28
CA SER A 148 -15.85 -10.16 -0.01
C SER A 148 -15.86 -9.81 -1.51
N PRO A 149 -17.01 -9.40 -2.08
CA PRO A 149 -17.10 -8.97 -3.47
C PRO A 149 -16.07 -7.89 -3.89
N SER A 150 -15.77 -6.95 -3.00
CA SER A 150 -14.78 -5.90 -3.29
C SER A 150 -13.38 -6.43 -3.61
N GLU A 151 -12.99 -7.59 -3.07
CA GLU A 151 -11.70 -8.22 -3.32
C GLU A 151 -11.55 -8.75 -4.77
N TYR A 152 -12.65 -8.94 -5.50
CA TYR A 152 -12.67 -9.35 -6.90
C TYR A 152 -12.64 -8.16 -7.89
N ALA A 153 -12.81 -6.93 -7.39
CA ALA A 153 -13.06 -5.75 -8.22
C ALA A 153 -11.82 -5.00 -8.70
N SER A 154 -10.59 -5.38 -8.28
CA SER A 154 -9.37 -4.61 -8.54
C SER A 154 -8.44 -5.32 -9.52
N GLY A 155 -7.63 -4.57 -10.28
CA GLY A 155 -6.63 -5.09 -11.22
C GLY A 155 -5.48 -5.80 -10.53
N ALA A 156 -4.99 -5.16 -9.50
CA ALA A 156 -4.05 -5.71 -8.55
C ALA A 156 -4.50 -5.38 -7.13
N THR A 157 -4.08 -6.14 -6.14
CA THR A 157 -4.48 -5.95 -4.75
C THR A 157 -3.29 -5.99 -3.81
N VAL A 158 -3.16 -4.94 -3.00
CA VAL A 158 -2.22 -4.87 -1.87
C VAL A 158 -2.98 -5.26 -0.61
N TYR A 159 -2.55 -6.33 0.05
CA TYR A 159 -3.08 -6.74 1.34
C TYR A 159 -2.07 -6.42 2.44
N MET A 160 -2.52 -5.69 3.43
CA MET A 160 -1.83 -5.42 4.67
C MET A 160 -2.45 -6.28 5.75
N ARG A 161 -1.65 -7.14 6.36
CA ARG A 161 -2.09 -7.98 7.46
C ARG A 161 -1.57 -7.41 8.76
N THR A 162 -2.47 -7.12 9.67
CA THR A 162 -2.15 -6.59 10.99
C THR A 162 -1.51 -7.67 11.86
N ARG A 163 -0.46 -7.31 12.58
CA ARG A 163 0.22 -8.21 13.51
C ARG A 163 -0.70 -8.59 14.69
N ARG A 164 -0.74 -9.87 14.99
CA ARG A 164 -1.47 -10.39 16.15
C ARG A 164 -0.48 -10.69 17.28
N PRO A 165 -0.52 -9.94 18.39
CA PRO A 165 0.37 -10.19 19.52
C PRO A 165 0.12 -11.56 20.13
N ASP A 166 1.20 -12.24 20.53
CA ASP A 166 1.19 -13.53 21.24
C ASP A 166 1.57 -13.41 22.73
N ARG A 167 1.96 -12.20 23.15
CA ARG A 167 2.40 -11.88 24.51
C ARG A 167 2.12 -10.42 24.87
N ASP A 168 2.19 -10.14 26.17
CA ASP A 168 2.17 -8.76 26.65
C ASP A 168 3.54 -8.11 26.42
N SER A 169 3.56 -6.94 25.81
CA SER A 169 4.78 -6.18 25.60
C SER A 169 4.51 -4.67 25.53
N ILE A 170 5.51 -3.89 25.91
CA ILE A 170 5.54 -2.45 25.69
C ILE A 170 6.83 -2.15 24.93
N SER A 171 6.75 -1.40 23.84
CA SER A 171 7.92 -0.96 23.10
C SER A 171 7.86 0.55 22.87
N VAL A 172 9.02 1.18 22.96
CA VAL A 172 9.20 2.60 22.66
C VAL A 172 10.29 2.74 21.62
N LEU A 173 10.18 3.73 20.72
CA LEU A 173 11.15 4.02 19.69
C LEU A 173 11.36 5.52 19.64
N ALA A 174 12.64 5.92 19.56
CA ALA A 174 13.06 7.27 19.21
C ALA A 174 13.91 7.21 17.94
N GLY A 175 13.68 8.12 17.02
CA GLY A 175 14.40 8.21 15.75
C GLY A 175 14.83 9.64 15.46
N TRP A 176 15.98 9.77 14.82
CA TRP A 176 16.51 11.02 14.31
C TRP A 176 17.13 10.81 12.93
N GLY A 177 16.99 11.79 12.05
CA GLY A 177 17.52 11.68 10.70
C GLY A 177 17.81 13.02 10.04
N SER A 178 18.27 12.95 8.80
CA SER A 178 18.50 14.10 7.93
C SER A 178 17.25 14.98 7.83
N PHE A 179 17.45 16.24 7.43
CA PHE A 179 16.37 17.22 7.20
C PHE A 179 15.58 17.53 8.48
N HIS A 180 16.27 17.53 9.64
CA HIS A 180 15.69 17.75 10.97
C HIS A 180 14.49 16.83 11.26
N THR A 181 14.61 15.56 10.88
CA THR A 181 13.56 14.56 11.09
C THR A 181 13.65 13.97 12.49
N TRP A 182 12.53 14.03 13.23
CA TRP A 182 12.34 13.40 14.54
C TRP A 182 11.16 12.46 14.49
N ARG A 183 11.31 11.29 15.11
CA ARG A 183 10.26 10.28 15.19
C ARG A 183 10.20 9.72 16.60
N GLY A 184 9.01 9.69 17.16
CA GLY A 184 8.72 9.01 18.43
C GLY A 184 7.59 8.01 18.22
N ARG A 185 7.67 6.83 18.86
CA ARG A 185 6.63 5.82 18.79
C ARG A 185 6.55 5.05 20.09
N ALA A 186 5.33 4.70 20.50
CA ALA A 186 5.05 3.82 21.64
C ALA A 186 3.99 2.80 21.24
N THR A 187 4.24 1.52 21.54
CA THR A 187 3.31 0.42 21.28
C THR A 187 3.09 -0.36 22.57
N ALA A 188 1.84 -0.64 22.92
CA ALA A 188 1.48 -1.56 23.99
C ALA A 188 0.71 -2.75 23.39
N GLU A 189 1.15 -3.96 23.68
CA GLU A 189 0.57 -5.21 23.19
C GLU A 189 0.08 -6.06 24.37
N PHE A 190 -0.98 -6.81 24.15
CA PHE A 190 -1.47 -7.78 25.12
C PHE A 190 -1.97 -9.06 24.46
N ALA A 191 -1.84 -10.18 25.20
CA ALA A 191 -2.37 -11.47 24.79
C ALA A 191 -2.83 -12.26 26.03
N ARG A 192 -4.12 -12.16 26.37
CA ARG A 192 -4.68 -12.76 27.59
C ARG A 192 -6.06 -13.36 27.35
N LYS A 193 -6.31 -14.56 27.88
CA LYS A 193 -7.62 -15.26 27.88
C LYS A 193 -8.26 -15.35 26.47
N GLY A 194 -7.44 -15.59 25.45
CA GLY A 194 -7.89 -15.71 24.05
C GLY A 194 -8.17 -14.39 23.34
N TRP A 195 -8.02 -13.26 24.02
CA TRP A 195 -7.93 -11.95 23.40
C TRP A 195 -6.48 -11.57 23.13
N SER A 196 -6.22 -10.95 22.01
CA SER A 196 -4.96 -10.27 21.75
C SER A 196 -5.23 -8.94 21.08
N GLY A 197 -4.32 -8.01 21.22
CA GLY A 197 -4.46 -6.71 20.61
C GLY A 197 -3.31 -5.77 20.93
N PHE A 198 -3.31 -4.62 20.31
CA PHE A 198 -2.33 -3.57 20.56
C PHE A 198 -2.95 -2.18 20.46
N ILE A 199 -2.26 -1.22 21.04
CA ILE A 199 -2.40 0.21 20.79
C ILE A 199 -1.03 0.74 20.43
N ASP A 200 -0.97 1.51 19.35
CA ASP A 200 0.24 2.12 18.79
C ASP A 200 0.04 3.61 18.60
N GLY A 201 0.99 4.40 19.03
CA GLY A 201 1.01 5.85 18.82
C GLY A 201 2.34 6.26 18.22
N GLU A 202 2.33 7.05 17.14
CA GLU A 202 3.51 7.55 16.46
C GLU A 202 3.37 9.05 16.18
N TYR A 203 4.47 9.77 16.39
CA TYR A 203 4.64 11.15 16.03
C TYR A 203 5.88 11.32 15.16
N LEU A 204 5.77 12.10 14.08
CA LEU A 204 6.89 12.46 13.23
C LEU A 204 6.83 13.96 12.90
N ASN A 205 7.99 14.58 12.94
CA ASN A 205 8.19 15.96 12.48
C ASN A 205 9.46 16.01 11.62
N SER A 206 9.39 16.66 10.46
CA SER A 206 10.53 16.88 9.57
C SER A 206 10.39 18.21 8.87
N ARG A 207 11.52 18.91 8.69
CA ARG A 207 11.55 20.11 7.84
C ARG A 207 11.53 19.76 6.36
N GLY A 208 11.99 18.56 5.98
CA GLY A 208 12.02 18.11 4.60
C GLY A 208 12.88 18.96 3.66
N ASP A 209 13.75 19.83 4.20
CA ASP A 209 14.54 20.83 3.48
C ASP A 209 15.81 20.25 2.83
N TYR A 210 15.65 19.16 2.05
CA TYR A 210 16.80 18.48 1.43
C TYR A 210 17.44 19.30 0.31
N PRO A 211 18.79 19.17 0.14
CA PRO A 211 19.49 19.75 -0.98
C PRO A 211 19.19 18.98 -2.27
N PHE A 212 19.18 19.67 -3.39
CA PHE A 212 19.11 19.09 -4.73
C PHE A 212 19.86 19.97 -5.72
N ARG A 213 20.39 19.36 -6.79
CA ARG A 213 21.03 20.10 -7.87
C ARG A 213 19.95 20.55 -8.85
N TYR A 214 19.90 21.83 -9.10
CA TYR A 214 19.04 22.42 -10.11
C TYR A 214 19.88 22.81 -11.32
N LYS A 215 19.55 22.24 -12.48
CA LYS A 215 20.21 22.54 -13.74
C LYS A 215 19.17 22.96 -14.77
N SER A 216 19.28 24.17 -15.27
CA SER A 216 18.50 24.72 -16.38
C SER A 216 19.44 25.39 -17.39
N GLU A 217 18.89 25.94 -18.44
CA GLU A 217 19.66 26.75 -19.40
C GLU A 217 20.32 27.99 -18.75
N TYR A 218 19.77 28.45 -17.61
CA TYR A 218 20.16 29.70 -16.97
C TYR A 218 20.93 29.52 -15.68
N GLU A 219 20.80 28.37 -15.02
CA GLU A 219 21.38 28.14 -13.68
C GLU A 219 21.85 26.69 -13.55
N ASP A 220 23.07 26.49 -13.01
CA ASP A 220 23.54 25.20 -12.48
C ASP A 220 23.98 25.43 -11.05
N THR A 221 23.11 25.09 -10.08
CA THR A 221 23.31 25.41 -8.68
C THR A 221 22.70 24.34 -7.76
N VAL A 222 23.09 24.35 -6.49
CA VAL A 222 22.49 23.52 -5.45
C VAL A 222 21.48 24.35 -4.68
N GLY A 223 20.21 23.95 -4.74
CA GLY A 223 19.14 24.54 -3.97
C GLY A 223 18.73 23.67 -2.79
N ARG A 224 17.87 24.21 -1.94
CA ARG A 224 17.18 23.45 -0.90
C ARG A 224 15.69 23.42 -1.19
N ARG A 225 15.08 22.24 -1.02
CA ARG A 225 13.63 22.09 -1.15
C ARG A 225 12.95 22.92 -0.06
N ARG A 226 12.01 23.78 -0.45
CA ARG A 226 11.24 24.63 0.47
C ARG A 226 9.81 24.13 0.52
N ASN A 227 9.09 24.45 1.61
CA ASN A 227 7.70 24.07 1.82
C ASN A 227 7.47 22.55 1.64
N SER A 228 8.39 21.74 2.15
CA SER A 228 8.37 20.28 2.10
C SER A 228 8.36 19.63 3.48
N ASP A 229 8.05 20.46 4.49
CA ASP A 229 7.89 20.04 5.86
C ASP A 229 6.65 19.16 6.05
N ILE A 230 6.74 18.28 7.04
CA ILE A 230 5.63 17.44 7.47
C ILE A 230 5.65 17.27 8.99
N GLU A 231 4.47 17.34 9.56
CA GLU A 231 4.21 16.93 10.93
C GLU A 231 2.98 16.03 10.94
N PHE A 232 3.07 14.86 11.55
CA PHE A 232 1.91 14.00 11.73
C PHE A 232 1.88 13.27 13.06
N THR A 233 0.67 12.96 13.49
CA THR A 233 0.38 12.00 14.57
C THR A 233 -0.47 10.87 14.00
N ARG A 234 -0.11 9.63 14.31
CA ARG A 234 -0.86 8.44 13.96
C ARG A 234 -1.15 7.63 15.20
N VAL A 235 -2.39 7.17 15.34
CA VAL A 235 -2.80 6.26 16.41
C VAL A 235 -3.51 5.08 15.76
N GLU A 236 -3.08 3.87 16.11
CA GLU A 236 -3.67 2.63 15.62
C GLU A 236 -4.01 1.72 16.80
N GLY A 237 -5.08 0.95 16.68
CA GLY A 237 -5.43 -0.07 17.64
C GLY A 237 -6.08 -1.27 16.97
N ALA A 238 -5.73 -2.46 17.40
CA ALA A 238 -6.37 -3.68 16.89
C ALA A 238 -6.71 -4.63 18.03
N LEU A 239 -7.81 -5.37 17.85
CA LEU A 239 -8.32 -6.34 18.82
C LEU A 239 -8.76 -7.62 18.09
N PHE A 240 -8.34 -8.77 18.62
CA PHE A 240 -8.58 -10.08 18.02
C PHE A 240 -9.12 -11.08 19.03
N LYS A 241 -10.10 -11.90 18.64
CA LYS A 241 -10.59 -13.05 19.39
C LYS A 241 -11.41 -13.99 18.52
N ASN A 242 -11.04 -15.28 18.44
CA ASN A 242 -11.91 -16.35 17.89
C ASN A 242 -12.67 -15.99 16.61
N GLY A 243 -11.96 -15.56 15.55
CA GLY A 243 -12.60 -15.16 14.31
C GLY A 243 -13.05 -13.69 14.25
N PHE A 244 -13.11 -13.00 15.38
CA PHE A 244 -13.33 -11.55 15.42
C PHE A 244 -12.01 -10.79 15.29
N SER A 245 -12.00 -9.75 14.48
CA SER A 245 -10.94 -8.76 14.40
C SER A 245 -11.52 -7.36 14.27
N SER A 246 -10.89 -6.39 14.92
CA SER A 246 -11.21 -4.98 14.73
C SER A 246 -9.95 -4.16 14.62
N HIS A 247 -10.02 -3.06 13.87
CA HIS A 247 -8.91 -2.13 13.68
C HIS A 247 -9.45 -0.70 13.76
N LEU A 248 -8.81 0.12 14.57
CA LEU A 248 -9.03 1.57 14.69
C LEU A 248 -7.80 2.28 14.15
N TYR A 249 -8.01 3.34 13.41
CA TYR A 249 -6.95 4.13 12.80
C TYR A 249 -7.30 5.60 12.87
N ALA A 250 -6.34 6.43 13.24
CA ALA A 250 -6.44 7.88 13.19
C ALA A 250 -5.10 8.45 12.73
N TYR A 251 -5.12 9.30 11.72
CA TYR A 251 -3.98 10.02 11.18
C TYR A 251 -4.34 11.49 11.04
N ILE A 252 -3.53 12.35 11.63
CA ILE A 252 -3.69 13.79 11.56
C ILE A 252 -2.35 14.37 11.14
N SER A 253 -2.33 15.17 10.07
CA SER A 253 -1.10 15.75 9.55
C SER A 253 -1.28 17.19 9.08
N GLN A 254 -0.15 17.86 9.03
CA GLN A 254 0.05 19.12 8.37
C GLN A 254 1.32 19.03 7.53
N ARG A 255 1.25 19.43 6.26
CA ARG A 255 2.40 19.39 5.36
C ARG A 255 2.44 20.56 4.40
N GLY A 256 3.64 20.90 3.98
CA GLY A 256 3.86 21.79 2.86
C GLY A 256 3.64 21.06 1.54
N CYS A 257 3.18 21.78 0.51
CA CYS A 257 3.00 21.30 -0.85
C CYS A 257 3.98 22.05 -1.77
N PRO A 258 5.22 21.59 -1.94
CA PRO A 258 6.29 22.40 -2.53
C PRO A 258 6.12 22.67 -4.03
N GLY A 259 5.23 21.96 -4.73
CA GLY A 259 5.04 22.12 -6.18
C GLY A 259 6.29 21.81 -7.01
N GLY A 260 6.17 21.90 -8.33
CA GLY A 260 7.29 21.73 -9.25
C GLY A 260 8.18 22.99 -9.33
N ILE A 261 9.48 22.78 -9.58
CA ILE A 261 10.44 23.87 -9.76
C ILE A 261 10.34 24.36 -11.21
N VAL A 262 9.97 25.62 -11.41
CA VAL A 262 9.77 26.21 -12.73
C VAL A 262 10.79 27.32 -12.95
N ARG A 263 11.56 27.31 -14.03
CA ARG A 263 12.51 28.30 -14.55
C ARG A 263 13.66 28.78 -13.65
N ARG A 264 13.46 29.14 -12.37
CA ARG A 264 14.51 29.64 -11.45
C ARG A 264 14.22 29.20 -10.01
N LEU A 265 15.29 29.02 -9.23
CA LEU A 265 15.21 28.75 -7.78
C LEU A 265 14.82 29.95 -6.94
N SER A 266 14.25 31.02 -7.54
CA SER A 266 13.85 32.21 -6.76
C SER A 266 12.60 31.92 -5.94
N ASP A 267 12.47 32.57 -4.77
CA ASP A 267 11.35 32.45 -3.84
C ASP A 267 9.99 32.77 -4.45
N LYS A 268 9.98 33.57 -5.51
CA LYS A 268 8.76 34.01 -6.23
C LYS A 268 8.02 32.89 -6.96
N TYR A 269 8.68 31.73 -7.21
CA TYR A 269 8.10 30.60 -7.98
C TYR A 269 7.89 29.36 -7.11
N THR A 270 8.21 29.41 -5.82
CA THR A 270 7.96 28.31 -4.90
C THR A 270 6.47 28.26 -4.57
N ASN A 271 5.84 27.12 -4.79
CA ASN A 271 4.47 26.90 -4.31
C ASN A 271 4.48 26.92 -2.78
N ILE A 272 3.64 27.75 -2.19
CA ILE A 272 3.49 27.88 -0.74
C ILE A 272 2.24 27.18 -0.22
N GLY A 273 1.59 26.35 -1.04
CA GLY A 273 0.41 25.59 -0.66
C GLY A 273 0.67 24.73 0.57
N ARG A 274 -0.33 24.65 1.45
CA ARG A 274 -0.28 23.79 2.64
C ARG A 274 -1.49 22.88 2.66
N GLU A 275 -1.31 21.70 3.21
CA GLU A 275 -2.34 20.68 3.32
C GLU A 275 -2.46 20.20 4.77
N TRP A 276 -3.69 20.03 5.22
CA TRP A 276 -4.04 19.41 6.49
C TRP A 276 -4.94 18.24 6.22
N ASP A 277 -4.53 17.08 6.71
CA ASP A 277 -5.28 15.84 6.59
C ASP A 277 -5.76 15.36 7.96
N THR A 278 -6.98 14.81 7.99
CA THR A 278 -7.47 14.01 9.11
C THR A 278 -8.18 12.79 8.55
N ASP A 279 -7.60 11.60 8.74
CA ASP A 279 -8.15 10.34 8.30
C ASP A 279 -8.44 9.47 9.53
N ILE A 280 -9.70 9.13 9.74
CA ILE A 280 -10.13 8.28 10.88
C ILE A 280 -10.98 7.16 10.32
N PHE A 281 -10.70 5.92 10.70
CA PHE A 281 -11.61 4.81 10.42
C PHE A 281 -11.67 3.80 11.56
N ALA A 282 -12.81 3.14 11.64
CA ALA A 282 -13.06 1.98 12.46
C ALA A 282 -13.58 0.85 11.57
N GLN A 283 -12.99 -0.33 11.70
CA GLN A 283 -13.45 -1.52 10.97
C GLN A 283 -13.51 -2.74 11.88
N ALA A 284 -14.37 -3.67 11.54
CA ALA A 284 -14.51 -4.96 12.21
C ALA A 284 -14.80 -6.06 11.19
N SER A 285 -14.26 -7.24 11.46
CA SER A 285 -14.53 -8.46 10.71
C SER A 285 -14.84 -9.59 11.68
N TYR A 286 -15.80 -10.41 11.31
CA TYR A 286 -16.13 -11.64 12.02
C TYR A 286 -16.22 -12.80 11.04
N GLU A 287 -15.44 -13.84 11.27
CA GLU A 287 -15.41 -15.06 10.47
C GLU A 287 -15.67 -16.28 11.36
N HIS A 288 -16.56 -17.15 10.93
CA HIS A 288 -16.90 -18.36 11.67
C HIS A 288 -17.08 -19.55 10.74
N ASP A 289 -16.41 -20.66 11.07
CA ASP A 289 -16.48 -21.93 10.36
C ASP A 289 -17.42 -22.90 11.12
N PHE A 290 -18.56 -23.24 10.51
CA PHE A 290 -19.50 -24.22 11.04
C PHE A 290 -19.18 -25.61 10.46
N ARG A 291 -18.72 -26.54 11.30
CA ARG A 291 -18.47 -27.95 10.96
C ARG A 291 -17.51 -28.12 9.77
N SER A 292 -16.56 -27.21 9.58
CA SER A 292 -15.58 -27.22 8.48
C SER A 292 -16.16 -27.20 7.06
N ARG A 293 -17.46 -27.00 6.92
CA ARG A 293 -18.18 -26.97 5.63
C ARG A 293 -18.84 -25.65 5.28
N HIS A 294 -19.19 -24.87 6.29
CA HIS A 294 -19.94 -23.62 6.13
C HIS A 294 -19.14 -22.48 6.77
N LEU A 295 -18.59 -21.61 5.97
CA LEU A 295 -17.83 -20.47 6.44
C LEU A 295 -18.65 -19.20 6.18
N VAL A 296 -18.85 -18.38 7.20
CA VAL A 296 -19.47 -17.05 7.08
C VAL A 296 -18.49 -15.98 7.45
N LYS A 297 -18.52 -14.87 6.74
CA LYS A 297 -17.70 -13.69 7.03
C LYS A 297 -18.55 -12.44 6.91
N PHE A 298 -18.46 -11.59 7.94
CA PHE A 298 -19.09 -10.28 7.98
C PHE A 298 -18.03 -9.21 8.16
N ASN A 299 -18.10 -8.15 7.38
CA ASN A 299 -17.20 -7.00 7.52
C ASN A 299 -18.06 -5.74 7.64
N ALA A 300 -17.57 -4.80 8.47
CA ALA A 300 -18.13 -3.46 8.58
C ALA A 300 -16.99 -2.44 8.71
N LYS A 301 -17.17 -1.27 8.12
CA LYS A 301 -16.22 -0.15 8.23
C LYS A 301 -16.99 1.16 8.16
N TYR A 302 -16.50 2.14 8.94
CA TYR A 302 -16.84 3.54 8.79
C TYR A 302 -15.56 4.35 8.74
N SER A 303 -15.45 5.30 7.80
CA SER A 303 -14.34 6.24 7.73
C SER A 303 -14.82 7.67 7.56
N TYR A 304 -14.05 8.57 8.14
CA TYR A 304 -14.13 10.01 7.99
C TYR A 304 -12.79 10.54 7.52
N GLU A 305 -12.78 11.32 6.44
CA GLU A 305 -11.60 11.95 5.89
C GLU A 305 -11.89 13.44 5.73
N TYR A 306 -10.99 14.27 6.23
CA TYR A 306 -11.00 15.70 6.06
C TYR A 306 -9.70 16.16 5.42
N LEU A 307 -9.81 16.93 4.36
CA LEU A 307 -8.68 17.55 3.68
C LEU A 307 -8.92 19.05 3.59
N ARG A 308 -7.93 19.85 3.99
CA ARG A 308 -7.87 21.28 3.72
C ARG A 308 -6.65 21.58 2.88
N TYR A 309 -6.83 22.27 1.77
CA TYR A 309 -5.76 22.78 0.93
C TYR A 309 -5.84 24.30 0.86
N ASN A 310 -4.77 24.98 1.30
CA ASN A 310 -4.72 26.43 1.41
C ASN A 310 -3.51 26.99 0.66
N THR A 311 -3.74 27.94 -0.24
CA THR A 311 -2.73 28.77 -0.92
C THR A 311 -2.98 30.27 -0.67
N ASP A 312 -3.94 30.62 0.17
CA ASP A 312 -4.27 32.02 0.49
C ASP A 312 -3.34 32.57 1.55
N PHE A 313 -2.08 32.78 1.16
CA PHE A 313 -1.06 33.44 1.98
C PHE A 313 -0.62 34.74 1.31
N PRO A 314 -0.26 35.79 2.11
CA PRO A 314 0.20 37.09 1.57
C PRO A 314 1.39 36.97 0.62
N GLU A 315 2.27 35.98 0.84
CA GLU A 315 3.48 35.71 0.06
C GLU A 315 3.17 35.09 -1.30
N ASN A 316 1.96 34.56 -1.48
CA ASN A 316 1.53 33.96 -2.75
C ASN A 316 1.19 35.04 -3.78
N GLN A 317 2.14 35.36 -4.63
CA GLN A 317 1.98 36.37 -5.67
C GLN A 317 1.60 35.82 -7.05
N ASN A 318 1.75 34.48 -7.27
CA ASN A 318 1.75 33.88 -8.61
C ASN A 318 0.72 32.78 -8.82
N THR A 319 0.00 32.32 -7.81
CA THR A 319 -1.04 31.29 -7.92
C THR A 319 -2.38 31.82 -7.44
N ALA A 320 -3.46 31.25 -7.94
CA ALA A 320 -4.80 31.57 -7.42
C ALA A 320 -4.85 31.27 -5.93
N ARG A 321 -5.34 32.23 -5.16
CA ARG A 321 -5.53 32.06 -3.72
C ARG A 321 -6.78 31.24 -3.46
N VAL A 322 -6.62 30.10 -2.83
CA VAL A 322 -7.72 29.20 -2.48
C VAL A 322 -7.54 28.70 -1.05
N ASP A 323 -8.64 28.51 -0.34
CA ASP A 323 -8.71 27.79 0.92
C ASP A 323 -9.89 26.82 0.82
N ASN A 324 -9.61 25.61 0.38
CA ASN A 324 -10.60 24.61 0.05
C ASN A 324 -10.66 23.54 1.15
N HIS A 325 -11.87 23.18 1.54
CA HIS A 325 -12.15 22.16 2.53
C HIS A 325 -12.97 21.03 1.90
N TYR A 326 -12.56 19.80 2.15
CA TYR A 326 -13.23 18.59 1.65
C TYR A 326 -13.58 17.69 2.83
N TYR A 327 -14.82 17.23 2.87
CA TYR A 327 -15.35 16.34 3.90
C TYR A 327 -15.86 15.08 3.24
N GLN A 328 -15.25 13.96 3.52
CA GLN A 328 -15.63 12.68 2.99
C GLN A 328 -16.00 11.72 4.11
N ASN A 329 -17.04 10.96 3.90
CA ASN A 329 -17.44 9.87 4.78
C ASN A 329 -17.73 8.62 3.94
N ASP A 330 -17.49 7.44 4.52
CA ASP A 330 -17.65 6.18 3.84
C ASP A 330 -18.15 5.13 4.83
N ALA A 331 -19.31 4.54 4.56
CA ALA A 331 -19.88 3.44 5.34
C ALA A 331 -19.92 2.18 4.46
N TYR A 332 -19.36 1.08 4.94
CA TYR A 332 -19.25 -0.19 4.23
C TYR A 332 -19.73 -1.34 5.09
N ALA A 333 -20.49 -2.24 4.48
CA ALA A 333 -20.90 -3.51 5.05
C ALA A 333 -20.75 -4.63 4.02
N SER A 334 -20.36 -5.82 4.45
CA SER A 334 -20.18 -6.99 3.61
C SER A 334 -20.64 -8.25 4.33
N ALA A 335 -21.27 -9.14 3.59
CA ALA A 335 -21.60 -10.49 4.02
C ALA A 335 -21.14 -11.48 2.95
N SER A 336 -20.39 -12.51 3.36
CA SER A 336 -19.94 -13.58 2.47
C SER A 336 -20.20 -14.93 3.11
N TYR A 337 -20.57 -15.90 2.30
CA TYR A 337 -20.83 -17.27 2.70
C TYR A 337 -20.12 -18.22 1.77
N ALA A 338 -19.32 -19.12 2.32
CA ALA A 338 -18.69 -20.18 1.57
C ALA A 338 -19.17 -21.56 2.01
N PHE A 339 -19.52 -22.38 1.03
CA PHE A 339 -19.96 -23.75 1.20
C PHE A 339 -18.95 -24.73 0.59
N ARG A 340 -18.52 -25.74 1.38
CA ARG A 340 -17.59 -26.78 1.00
C ARG A 340 -18.33 -28.14 0.99
N PRO A 341 -19.02 -28.50 -0.10
CA PRO A 341 -19.79 -29.74 -0.15
C PRO A 341 -18.92 -30.98 -0.02
N PHE A 342 -17.74 -30.97 -0.63
CA PHE A 342 -16.74 -32.04 -0.63
C PHE A 342 -15.34 -31.46 -0.49
N ASP A 343 -14.39 -32.31 -0.12
CA ASP A 343 -12.98 -31.95 -0.15
C ASP A 343 -12.57 -31.54 -1.56
N GLY A 344 -11.90 -30.39 -1.67
CA GLY A 344 -11.47 -29.82 -2.94
C GLY A 344 -12.51 -28.97 -3.68
N ILE A 345 -13.77 -28.86 -3.23
CA ILE A 345 -14.77 -27.96 -3.81
C ILE A 345 -15.18 -26.90 -2.80
N SER A 346 -15.15 -25.63 -3.22
CA SER A 346 -15.64 -24.50 -2.43
C SER A 346 -16.47 -23.56 -3.31
N LEU A 347 -17.65 -23.20 -2.86
CA LEU A 347 -18.52 -22.21 -3.49
C LEU A 347 -18.62 -21.01 -2.57
N ASN A 348 -18.49 -19.80 -3.09
CA ASN A 348 -18.59 -18.54 -2.36
C ASN A 348 -19.66 -17.65 -2.97
N ILE A 349 -20.53 -17.10 -2.13
CA ILE A 349 -21.53 -16.07 -2.49
C ILE A 349 -21.29 -14.89 -1.54
N GLY A 350 -21.22 -13.69 -2.08
CA GLY A 350 -21.00 -12.49 -1.27
C GLY A 350 -21.81 -11.30 -1.76
N TYR A 351 -22.08 -10.39 -0.83
CA TYR A 351 -22.72 -9.11 -1.11
C TYR A 351 -22.04 -8.00 -0.31
N ASP A 352 -21.74 -6.89 -0.99
CA ASP A 352 -21.16 -5.67 -0.43
C ASP A 352 -22.10 -4.50 -0.68
N ALA A 353 -22.24 -3.63 0.31
CA ALA A 353 -22.87 -2.33 0.17
C ALA A 353 -21.95 -1.25 0.71
N ARG A 354 -21.75 -0.20 -0.06
CA ARG A 354 -20.98 0.98 0.33
C ARG A 354 -21.74 2.24 0.04
N LEU A 355 -21.79 3.15 1.01
CA LEU A 355 -22.33 4.49 0.87
C LEU A 355 -21.20 5.49 1.15
N SER A 356 -20.81 6.24 0.12
CA SER A 356 -19.82 7.31 0.22
C SER A 356 -20.51 8.65 0.02
N TRP A 357 -20.13 9.66 0.80
CA TRP A 357 -20.59 11.02 0.57
C TRP A 357 -19.45 12.01 0.70
N LEU A 358 -19.45 12.96 -0.23
CA LEU A 358 -18.44 14.01 -0.35
C LEU A 358 -19.14 15.37 -0.31
N ASP A 359 -18.64 16.25 0.53
CA ASP A 359 -18.97 17.67 0.57
C ASP A 359 -17.70 18.51 0.46
N ALA A 360 -17.81 19.71 -0.12
CA ALA A 360 -16.69 20.64 -0.25
C ALA A 360 -17.21 22.07 -0.31
N ASP A 361 -16.42 23.01 0.19
CA ASP A 361 -16.74 24.45 0.16
C ASP A 361 -16.34 25.15 -1.15
N LEU A 362 -16.15 24.36 -2.22
CA LEU A 362 -15.85 24.88 -3.56
C LEU A 362 -17.04 25.65 -4.15
N LYS A 363 -16.75 26.75 -4.83
CA LYS A 363 -17.77 27.49 -5.56
C LYS A 363 -18.51 26.61 -6.57
N LYS A 364 -19.85 26.56 -6.47
CA LYS A 364 -20.73 25.71 -7.30
C LYS A 364 -20.58 24.21 -7.09
N PHE A 365 -19.95 23.75 -6.01
CA PHE A 365 -19.92 22.34 -5.65
C PHE A 365 -21.31 21.89 -5.14
N SER A 366 -21.68 20.68 -5.49
CA SER A 366 -22.92 20.04 -4.99
C SER A 366 -22.53 18.81 -4.18
N PRO A 367 -22.94 18.72 -2.89
CA PRO A 367 -22.73 17.51 -2.11
C PRO A 367 -23.25 16.25 -2.83
N ILE A 368 -22.41 15.21 -2.85
CA ILE A 368 -22.63 13.99 -3.62
C ILE A 368 -22.72 12.81 -2.67
N ARG A 369 -23.65 11.91 -2.97
CA ARG A 369 -23.75 10.59 -2.34
C ARG A 369 -23.64 9.52 -3.41
N ARG A 370 -22.75 8.56 -3.22
CA ARG A 370 -22.55 7.41 -4.10
C ARG A 370 -22.93 6.14 -3.36
N PHE A 371 -23.82 5.36 -3.95
CA PHE A 371 -24.14 4.03 -3.47
C PHE A 371 -23.57 2.98 -4.43
N ASP A 372 -22.63 2.16 -3.94
CA ASP A 372 -21.92 1.13 -4.71
C ASP A 372 -22.24 -0.23 -4.10
N GLN A 373 -22.88 -1.09 -4.89
CA GLN A 373 -23.28 -2.45 -4.54
C GLN A 373 -22.49 -3.44 -5.37
N LYS A 374 -22.04 -4.51 -4.74
CA LYS A 374 -21.37 -5.61 -5.41
C LYS A 374 -21.92 -6.93 -4.93
N ALA A 375 -22.11 -7.85 -5.87
CA ALA A 375 -22.46 -9.24 -5.58
C ALA A 375 -21.51 -10.16 -6.33
N VAL A 376 -21.05 -11.23 -5.68
CA VAL A 376 -20.14 -12.21 -6.30
C VAL A 376 -20.67 -13.62 -6.12
N ILE A 377 -20.49 -14.42 -7.17
CA ILE A 377 -20.56 -15.88 -7.10
C ILE A 377 -19.20 -16.39 -7.57
N ALA A 378 -18.55 -17.22 -6.75
CA ALA A 378 -17.26 -17.79 -7.07
C ALA A 378 -17.21 -19.28 -6.71
N GLY A 379 -16.50 -20.08 -7.51
CA GLY A 379 -16.28 -21.48 -7.28
C GLY A 379 -14.81 -21.84 -7.40
N ARG A 380 -14.37 -22.78 -6.56
CA ARG A 380 -13.02 -23.34 -6.59
C ARG A 380 -13.10 -24.85 -6.58
N PHE A 381 -12.28 -25.47 -7.44
CA PHE A 381 -12.07 -26.90 -7.55
C PHE A 381 -10.60 -27.24 -7.40
N GLU A 382 -10.28 -28.25 -6.60
CA GLU A 382 -8.91 -28.74 -6.38
C GLU A 382 -8.90 -30.26 -6.39
N TRP A 383 -8.11 -30.85 -7.31
CA TRP A 383 -7.98 -32.29 -7.43
C TRP A 383 -6.62 -32.69 -8.00
N LYS A 384 -5.88 -33.54 -7.28
CA LYS A 384 -4.57 -34.10 -7.72
C LYS A 384 -3.59 -33.07 -8.29
N GLY A 385 -3.49 -31.90 -7.63
CA GLY A 385 -2.59 -30.81 -8.05
C GLY A 385 -3.18 -29.86 -9.09
N ILE A 386 -4.29 -30.20 -9.73
CA ILE A 386 -5.06 -29.29 -10.59
C ILE A 386 -5.93 -28.41 -9.70
N ARG A 387 -5.92 -27.13 -9.95
CA ARG A 387 -6.76 -26.13 -9.26
C ARG A 387 -7.41 -25.23 -10.29
N VAL A 388 -8.73 -25.09 -10.21
CA VAL A 388 -9.51 -24.20 -11.06
C VAL A 388 -10.35 -23.31 -10.16
N ALA A 389 -10.38 -22.03 -10.46
CA ALA A 389 -11.27 -21.10 -9.79
C ALA A 389 -11.92 -20.18 -10.83
N ALA A 390 -13.21 -19.94 -10.66
CA ALA A 390 -13.97 -19.03 -11.50
C ALA A 390 -14.84 -18.13 -10.64
N SER A 391 -15.01 -16.89 -11.05
CA SER A 391 -15.89 -15.94 -10.39
C SER A 391 -16.62 -15.04 -11.38
N MET A 392 -17.82 -14.62 -10.98
CA MET A 392 -18.61 -13.61 -11.67
C MET A 392 -18.97 -12.54 -10.63
N LEU A 393 -18.43 -11.34 -10.81
CA LEU A 393 -18.76 -10.18 -10.00
C LEU A 393 -19.77 -9.32 -10.75
N TYR A 394 -20.84 -8.92 -10.08
CA TYR A 394 -21.78 -7.87 -10.50
C TYR A 394 -21.53 -6.63 -9.66
N GLN A 395 -21.41 -5.49 -10.29
CA GLN A 395 -21.33 -4.19 -9.63
C GLN A 395 -22.43 -3.26 -10.15
N HIS A 396 -23.12 -2.59 -9.24
CA HIS A 396 -24.09 -1.53 -9.52
C HIS A 396 -23.72 -0.29 -8.71
N LEU A 397 -23.65 0.86 -9.39
CA LEU A 397 -23.23 2.11 -8.80
C LEU A 397 -24.21 3.21 -9.21
N ARG A 398 -24.67 4.00 -8.22
CA ARG A 398 -25.58 5.11 -8.44
C ARG A 398 -25.15 6.32 -7.62
N ASP A 399 -25.12 7.48 -8.28
CA ASP A 399 -24.84 8.77 -7.65
C ASP A 399 -26.13 9.54 -7.41
N HIS A 400 -26.13 10.38 -6.38
CA HIS A 400 -27.18 11.31 -6.06
C HIS A 400 -26.55 12.66 -5.65
N THR A 401 -27.03 13.75 -6.26
CA THR A 401 -26.58 15.12 -5.96
C THR A 401 -27.70 15.90 -5.30
N ARG A 402 -27.35 16.77 -4.35
CA ARG A 402 -28.35 17.55 -3.59
C ARG A 402 -28.98 18.68 -4.41
N LEU A 403 -28.23 19.28 -5.32
CA LEU A 403 -28.74 20.33 -6.20
C LEU A 403 -29.33 19.71 -7.48
N LYS A 404 -30.23 20.44 -8.18
CA LYS A 404 -30.82 20.02 -9.47
C LYS A 404 -29.80 19.83 -10.61
N VAL A 405 -28.52 19.92 -10.31
CA VAL A 405 -27.44 19.53 -11.19
C VAL A 405 -27.47 18.01 -11.28
N GLY A 406 -27.89 17.47 -12.42
CA GLY A 406 -28.11 16.02 -12.59
C GLY A 406 -26.89 15.18 -12.16
N ALA A 407 -27.11 14.05 -11.51
CA ALA A 407 -26.10 13.05 -11.25
C ALA A 407 -25.71 12.35 -12.58
N ALA A 408 -24.52 11.75 -12.62
CA ALA A 408 -24.14 10.85 -13.71
C ALA A 408 -25.06 9.62 -13.75
N ASP A 409 -25.21 9.03 -14.93
CA ASP A 409 -26.07 7.86 -15.11
C ASP A 409 -25.59 6.67 -14.26
N PRO A 410 -26.54 5.85 -13.75
CA PRO A 410 -26.21 4.65 -13.02
C PRO A 410 -25.38 3.66 -13.87
N LEU A 411 -24.40 3.04 -13.27
CA LEU A 411 -23.52 2.08 -13.93
C LEU A 411 -23.76 0.67 -13.41
N SER A 412 -23.87 -0.30 -14.31
CA SER A 412 -23.98 -1.73 -13.97
C SER A 412 -23.08 -2.57 -14.86
N ARG A 413 -22.32 -3.50 -14.26
CA ARG A 413 -21.40 -4.36 -15.04
C ARG A 413 -21.20 -5.71 -14.39
N PHE A 414 -21.03 -6.72 -15.26
CA PHE A 414 -20.53 -8.05 -14.89
C PHE A 414 -19.07 -8.16 -15.27
N THR A 415 -18.24 -8.69 -14.38
CA THR A 415 -16.81 -8.92 -14.59
C THR A 415 -16.45 -10.36 -14.25
N PRO A 416 -16.20 -11.21 -15.26
CA PRO A 416 -15.75 -12.59 -15.08
C PRO A 416 -14.26 -12.67 -14.76
N ALA A 417 -13.88 -13.69 -14.01
CA ALA A 417 -12.48 -14.11 -13.87
C ALA A 417 -12.38 -15.64 -13.78
N VAL A 418 -11.32 -16.18 -14.38
CA VAL A 418 -11.01 -17.62 -14.34
C VAL A 418 -9.52 -17.77 -14.08
N THR A 419 -9.16 -18.70 -13.20
CA THR A 419 -7.77 -19.06 -12.90
C THR A 419 -7.64 -20.57 -12.96
N VAL A 420 -6.62 -21.06 -13.66
CA VAL A 420 -6.27 -22.48 -13.73
C VAL A 420 -4.82 -22.62 -13.28
N GLY A 421 -4.53 -23.62 -12.49
CA GLY A 421 -3.17 -23.95 -12.08
C GLY A 421 -2.96 -25.43 -11.88
N TYR A 422 -1.70 -25.82 -12.02
CA TYR A 422 -1.23 -27.18 -11.78
C TYR A 422 0.04 -27.13 -10.95
N SER A 423 0.12 -27.97 -9.92
CA SER A 423 1.29 -28.04 -9.04
C SER A 423 1.76 -29.47 -8.88
N LEU A 424 3.05 -29.69 -9.18
CA LEU A 424 3.69 -31.00 -9.07
C LEU A 424 5.19 -30.83 -8.73
N TYR A 425 5.73 -31.63 -7.79
CA TYR A 425 7.16 -31.71 -7.44
C TYR A 425 7.92 -30.38 -7.33
N GLY A 426 7.34 -29.37 -6.68
CA GLY A 426 8.00 -28.07 -6.53
C GLY A 426 7.67 -27.08 -7.65
N VAL A 427 7.18 -27.52 -8.80
CA VAL A 427 6.74 -26.66 -9.91
C VAL A 427 5.26 -26.32 -9.74
N SER A 428 4.90 -25.08 -9.95
CA SER A 428 3.50 -24.59 -10.06
C SER A 428 3.34 -23.79 -11.33
N LEU A 429 2.43 -24.23 -12.19
CA LEU A 429 2.03 -23.51 -13.41
C LEU A 429 0.68 -22.86 -13.17
N ARG A 430 0.45 -21.69 -13.73
CA ARG A 430 -0.80 -20.96 -13.63
C ARG A 430 -1.10 -20.17 -14.87
N ALA A 431 -2.38 -20.07 -15.19
CA ALA A 431 -2.90 -19.14 -16.19
C ALA A 431 -4.20 -18.52 -15.66
N TRP A 432 -4.43 -17.25 -15.94
CA TRP A 432 -5.69 -16.62 -15.57
C TRP A 432 -6.12 -15.55 -16.55
N TYR A 433 -7.44 -15.37 -16.61
CA TYR A 433 -8.13 -14.30 -17.31
C TYR A 433 -9.00 -13.54 -16.31
N LYS A 434 -8.99 -12.21 -16.37
CA LYS A 434 -9.78 -11.36 -15.47
C LYS A 434 -10.26 -10.12 -16.20
N CYS A 435 -11.54 -9.80 -16.02
CA CYS A 435 -12.12 -8.51 -16.38
C CYS A 435 -12.24 -7.61 -15.15
N ILE A 436 -12.00 -6.32 -15.35
CA ILE A 436 -12.12 -5.30 -14.31
C ILE A 436 -12.93 -4.14 -14.87
N PHE A 437 -13.77 -3.60 -14.02
CA PHE A 437 -14.56 -2.42 -14.26
C PHE A 437 -14.16 -1.32 -13.27
N ARG A 438 -13.74 -0.17 -13.78
CA ARG A 438 -13.46 1.02 -12.98
C ARG A 438 -14.50 2.10 -13.29
N ALA A 439 -15.34 2.41 -12.30
CA ALA A 439 -16.21 3.58 -12.37
C ALA A 439 -15.38 4.87 -12.23
N PRO A 440 -15.77 5.98 -12.90
CA PRO A 440 -15.16 7.29 -12.66
C PRO A 440 -15.29 7.69 -11.20
N THR A 441 -14.26 8.34 -10.65
CA THR A 441 -14.24 8.85 -9.28
C THR A 441 -15.18 10.05 -9.12
N LEU A 442 -15.41 10.49 -7.89
CA LEU A 442 -16.23 11.69 -7.67
C LEU A 442 -15.55 12.95 -8.23
N ASN A 443 -14.21 13.04 -8.16
CA ASN A 443 -13.48 14.13 -8.81
C ASN A 443 -13.54 14.07 -10.33
N ASP A 444 -13.44 12.88 -10.93
CA ASP A 444 -13.52 12.71 -12.38
C ASP A 444 -14.86 13.27 -12.92
N LEU A 445 -15.95 13.08 -12.17
CA LEU A 445 -17.29 13.47 -12.60
C LEU A 445 -17.71 14.88 -12.15
N TYR A 446 -17.38 15.28 -10.92
CA TYR A 446 -18.05 16.41 -10.27
C TYR A 446 -17.13 17.53 -9.80
N TYR A 447 -15.80 17.37 -9.94
CA TYR A 447 -14.89 18.46 -9.57
C TYR A 447 -15.16 19.69 -10.43
N THR A 448 -15.37 20.85 -9.80
CA THR A 448 -15.95 22.03 -10.47
C THR A 448 -15.09 22.63 -11.57
N GLN A 449 -13.79 22.34 -11.60
CA GLN A 449 -12.87 22.88 -12.61
C GLN A 449 -12.65 21.92 -13.78
N THR A 450 -12.54 20.62 -13.54
CA THR A 450 -12.11 19.63 -14.55
C THR A 450 -13.07 18.45 -14.72
N GLY A 451 -14.07 18.30 -13.83
CA GLY A 451 -14.98 17.15 -13.83
C GLY A 451 -15.85 17.08 -15.08
N ASN A 452 -16.14 15.85 -15.53
CA ASN A 452 -16.98 15.56 -16.67
C ASN A 452 -17.95 14.43 -16.37
N ARG A 453 -19.25 14.74 -16.32
CA ARG A 453 -20.32 13.77 -15.96
C ARG A 453 -20.62 12.76 -17.06
N ASN A 454 -20.15 13.01 -18.30
CA ASN A 454 -20.39 12.13 -19.44
C ASN A 454 -19.31 11.04 -19.57
N LEU A 455 -18.43 10.89 -18.58
CA LEU A 455 -17.37 9.89 -18.61
C LEU A 455 -17.95 8.48 -18.61
N LYS A 456 -17.45 7.67 -19.52
CA LYS A 456 -17.67 6.24 -19.56
C LYS A 456 -16.72 5.54 -18.58
N PRO A 457 -17.12 4.43 -17.96
CA PRO A 457 -16.23 3.65 -17.12
C PRO A 457 -15.10 3.03 -17.94
N GLU A 458 -13.95 2.81 -17.29
CA GLU A 458 -12.86 2.03 -17.87
C GLU A 458 -13.17 0.54 -17.77
N TYR A 459 -12.75 -0.20 -18.78
CA TYR A 459 -12.88 -1.64 -18.82
C TYR A 459 -11.54 -2.29 -19.15
N THR A 460 -11.02 -3.13 -18.25
CA THR A 460 -9.73 -3.77 -18.42
C THR A 460 -9.89 -5.28 -18.58
N ARG A 461 -9.20 -5.85 -19.56
CA ARG A 461 -9.10 -7.30 -19.78
C ARG A 461 -7.65 -7.72 -19.61
N GLN A 462 -7.43 -8.64 -18.70
CA GLN A 462 -6.09 -9.10 -18.32
C GLN A 462 -5.93 -10.58 -18.61
N TRP A 463 -4.80 -10.97 -19.19
CA TRP A 463 -4.36 -12.36 -19.38
C TRP A 463 -2.99 -12.53 -18.74
N ASN A 464 -2.78 -13.64 -18.11
CA ASN A 464 -1.50 -13.98 -17.50
C ASN A 464 -1.21 -15.47 -17.63
N ILE A 465 0.06 -15.78 -17.85
CA ILE A 465 0.60 -17.12 -17.71
C ILE A 465 1.85 -17.03 -16.84
N GLY A 466 2.00 -17.95 -15.89
CA GLY A 466 3.12 -17.92 -14.96
C GLY A 466 3.56 -19.28 -14.51
N ALA A 467 4.80 -19.34 -14.07
CA ALA A 467 5.42 -20.51 -13.49
C ALA A 467 6.16 -20.14 -12.21
N GLU A 468 6.18 -21.06 -11.26
CA GLU A 468 6.93 -20.94 -10.02
C GLU A 468 7.62 -22.25 -9.72
N TYR A 469 8.88 -22.19 -9.32
CA TYR A 469 9.63 -23.32 -8.81
C TYR A 469 10.12 -23.04 -7.40
N GLN A 470 9.85 -23.96 -6.48
CA GLN A 470 10.31 -23.89 -5.10
C GLN A 470 11.09 -25.16 -4.75
N CYS A 471 12.23 -24.97 -4.12
CA CYS A 471 13.04 -26.06 -3.58
C CYS A 471 13.60 -25.70 -2.20
N SER A 472 13.82 -26.73 -1.39
CA SER A 472 14.56 -26.59 -0.12
C SER A 472 15.40 -27.84 0.09
N VAL A 473 16.70 -27.65 0.42
CA VAL A 473 17.65 -28.71 0.66
C VAL A 473 18.50 -28.36 1.87
N GLY A 474 18.31 -29.08 2.97
CA GLY A 474 19.03 -28.79 4.22
C GLY A 474 18.73 -27.38 4.73
N GLN A 475 19.77 -26.55 4.83
CA GLN A 475 19.70 -25.18 5.32
C GLN A 475 19.50 -24.15 4.19
N TRP A 476 19.33 -24.57 2.96
CA TRP A 476 19.12 -23.71 1.79
C TRP A 476 17.72 -23.87 1.23
N GLY A 477 17.10 -22.77 0.83
CA GLY A 477 15.83 -22.77 0.10
C GLY A 477 15.79 -21.66 -0.93
N ALA A 478 15.07 -21.93 -2.02
CA ALA A 478 14.86 -20.96 -3.10
C ALA A 478 13.47 -21.05 -3.70
N SER A 479 12.95 -19.92 -4.14
CA SER A 479 11.74 -19.78 -4.94
C SER A 479 12.04 -18.84 -6.11
N VAL A 480 11.73 -19.30 -7.33
CA VAL A 480 11.79 -18.51 -8.56
C VAL A 480 10.41 -18.47 -9.16
N GLN A 481 9.93 -17.28 -9.51
CA GLN A 481 8.64 -17.08 -10.12
C GLN A 481 8.79 -16.19 -11.36
N ALA A 482 8.08 -16.52 -12.44
CA ALA A 482 7.97 -15.70 -13.63
C ALA A 482 6.53 -15.66 -14.14
N ASP A 483 6.06 -14.48 -14.55
CA ASP A 483 4.71 -14.24 -15.05
C ASP A 483 4.75 -13.33 -16.28
N GLY A 484 4.30 -13.84 -17.42
CA GLY A 484 4.01 -13.05 -18.62
C GLY A 484 2.56 -12.59 -18.63
N TYR A 485 2.31 -11.35 -19.04
CA TYR A 485 0.96 -10.78 -19.06
C TYR A 485 0.68 -9.90 -20.27
N ILE A 486 -0.60 -9.78 -20.59
CA ILE A 486 -1.15 -8.87 -21.59
C ILE A 486 -2.41 -8.23 -21.00
N ASP A 487 -2.46 -6.89 -20.97
CA ASP A 487 -3.57 -6.12 -20.44
C ASP A 487 -4.08 -5.14 -21.51
N HIS A 488 -5.40 -5.11 -21.71
CA HIS A 488 -6.08 -4.15 -22.59
C HIS A 488 -7.00 -3.27 -21.74
N ILE A 489 -6.87 -1.96 -21.87
CA ILE A 489 -7.73 -0.98 -21.21
C ILE A 489 -8.50 -0.21 -22.26
N ASP A 490 -9.83 -0.22 -22.16
CA ASP A 490 -10.73 0.57 -22.97
C ASP A 490 -11.29 1.75 -22.16
N ASN A 491 -11.52 2.90 -22.81
CA ASN A 491 -12.06 4.14 -22.25
C ASN A 491 -11.25 4.70 -21.07
N ARG A 492 -9.92 4.65 -21.14
CA ARG A 492 -9.04 5.17 -20.08
C ARG A 492 -9.39 6.61 -19.74
N ILE A 493 -9.56 6.93 -18.46
CA ILE A 493 -9.89 8.28 -17.98
C ILE A 493 -8.59 9.00 -17.66
N VAL A 494 -8.38 10.16 -18.31
CA VAL A 494 -7.22 11.02 -18.14
C VAL A 494 -7.65 12.47 -18.05
N CYS A 495 -6.84 13.31 -17.42
CA CYS A 495 -7.04 14.76 -17.39
C CYS A 495 -6.18 15.39 -18.49
N LEU A 496 -6.81 16.01 -19.44
CA LEU A 496 -6.14 16.64 -20.60
C LEU A 496 -6.59 18.09 -20.80
N PRO A 497 -5.73 18.96 -21.37
CA PRO A 497 -6.14 20.30 -21.79
C PRO A 497 -7.14 20.19 -22.93
N LEU A 498 -8.22 20.95 -22.88
CA LEU A 498 -9.18 21.07 -23.98
C LEU A 498 -8.52 21.79 -25.14
N LYS A 499 -8.64 21.23 -26.37
CA LYS A 499 -8.04 21.79 -27.59
C LYS A 499 -8.44 23.25 -27.77
N GLY A 500 -7.44 24.13 -27.92
CA GLY A 500 -7.64 25.57 -28.12
C GLY A 500 -7.99 26.37 -26.85
N THR A 501 -7.90 25.79 -25.66
CA THR A 501 -8.15 26.48 -24.39
C THR A 501 -7.07 26.14 -23.37
N TYR A 502 -6.97 26.99 -22.31
CA TYR A 502 -6.14 26.67 -21.12
C TYR A 502 -6.89 25.86 -20.04
N THR A 503 -8.07 25.34 -20.37
CA THR A 503 -8.92 24.60 -19.45
C THR A 503 -8.64 23.12 -19.55
N TRP A 504 -8.40 22.47 -18.42
CA TRP A 504 -8.26 21.02 -18.30
C TRP A 504 -9.61 20.35 -18.07
N SER A 505 -9.80 19.17 -18.63
CA SER A 505 -11.01 18.37 -18.40
C SER A 505 -10.69 16.89 -18.29
N MET A 506 -11.48 16.17 -17.51
CA MET A 506 -11.44 14.72 -17.48
C MET A 506 -12.12 14.17 -18.73
N MET A 507 -11.43 13.29 -19.44
CA MET A 507 -11.86 12.71 -20.71
C MET A 507 -11.62 11.22 -20.76
N ASN A 508 -12.46 10.50 -21.49
CA ASN A 508 -12.13 9.15 -21.90
C ASN A 508 -11.18 9.22 -23.08
N TYR A 509 -9.91 9.02 -22.81
CA TYR A 509 -8.86 9.00 -23.79
C TYR A 509 -8.36 7.57 -23.97
N GLY A 510 -8.88 6.90 -24.94
CA GLY A 510 -8.26 5.84 -25.60
C GLY A 510 -8.26 4.43 -25.11
N LYS A 511 -7.48 3.71 -25.87
CA LYS A 511 -7.13 2.32 -25.65
C LYS A 511 -5.67 2.22 -25.26
N THR A 512 -5.37 1.42 -24.25
CA THR A 512 -4.00 1.11 -23.85
C THR A 512 -3.76 -0.38 -23.98
N TYR A 513 -2.61 -0.72 -24.55
CA TYR A 513 -2.14 -2.09 -24.68
C TYR A 513 -0.85 -2.25 -23.87
N CYS A 514 -0.91 -3.03 -22.81
CA CYS A 514 0.22 -3.30 -21.92
C CYS A 514 0.63 -4.77 -22.02
N ARG A 515 1.91 -5.05 -22.15
CA ARG A 515 2.47 -6.41 -22.10
C ARG A 515 3.77 -6.42 -21.34
N GLY A 516 4.05 -7.50 -20.64
CA GLY A 516 5.28 -7.57 -19.88
C GLY A 516 5.58 -8.92 -19.27
N LEU A 517 6.73 -8.95 -18.61
CA LEU A 517 7.24 -10.08 -17.85
C LEU A 517 7.64 -9.57 -16.46
N ASN A 518 7.15 -10.24 -15.44
CA ASN A 518 7.60 -10.06 -14.05
C ASN A 518 8.34 -11.32 -13.61
N ALA A 519 9.53 -11.17 -13.03
CA ALA A 519 10.26 -12.28 -12.44
C ALA A 519 10.65 -11.94 -11.00
N THR A 520 10.63 -12.92 -10.12
CA THR A 520 11.10 -12.78 -8.72
C THR A 520 11.94 -13.98 -8.32
N LEU A 521 12.97 -13.71 -7.53
CA LEU A 521 13.81 -14.70 -6.87
C LEU A 521 13.81 -14.43 -5.38
N SER A 522 13.55 -15.42 -4.57
CA SER A 522 13.77 -15.41 -3.13
C SER A 522 14.60 -16.61 -2.75
N THR A 523 15.74 -16.40 -2.10
CA THR A 523 16.57 -17.49 -1.60
C THR A 523 17.11 -17.17 -0.23
N TYR A 524 17.33 -18.21 0.58
CA TYR A 524 17.97 -18.09 1.88
C TYR A 524 18.95 -19.25 2.09
N TYR A 525 19.96 -18.98 2.91
CA TYR A 525 20.93 -19.97 3.37
C TYR A 525 21.29 -19.66 4.83
N SER A 526 21.08 -20.63 5.75
CA SER A 526 21.19 -20.43 7.21
C SER A 526 22.19 -21.39 7.84
N PRO A 527 23.53 -21.26 7.58
CA PRO A 527 24.55 -22.10 8.17
C PRO A 527 24.92 -21.62 9.58
N GLY A 528 24.59 -22.42 10.60
CA GLY A 528 24.90 -22.10 12.01
C GLY A 528 24.26 -20.79 12.48
N ASP A 529 25.10 -19.84 12.94
CA ASP A 529 24.67 -18.52 13.44
C ASP A 529 24.45 -17.49 12.32
N TRP A 530 24.73 -17.83 11.06
CA TRP A 530 24.58 -16.95 9.93
C TRP A 530 23.24 -17.18 9.23
N ASN A 531 22.63 -16.10 8.75
CA ASN A 531 21.48 -16.15 7.85
C ASN A 531 21.72 -15.19 6.68
N PHE A 532 21.71 -15.74 5.47
CA PHE A 532 21.82 -15.01 4.22
C PHE A 532 20.48 -15.08 3.50
N SER A 533 19.90 -13.95 3.15
CA SER A 533 18.68 -13.90 2.35
C SER A 533 18.88 -12.96 1.16
N LEU A 534 18.41 -13.37 -0.02
CA LEU A 534 18.40 -12.56 -1.22
C LEU A 534 16.99 -12.53 -1.79
N LEU A 535 16.49 -11.33 -2.01
CA LEU A 535 15.24 -11.04 -2.71
C LEU A 535 15.59 -10.26 -3.96
N ALA A 536 15.14 -10.70 -5.13
CA ALA A 536 15.31 -9.97 -6.38
C ALA A 536 14.00 -9.94 -7.15
N SER A 537 13.74 -8.83 -7.80
CA SER A 537 12.59 -8.61 -8.67
C SER A 537 13.04 -7.97 -9.98
N LEU A 538 12.43 -8.37 -11.08
CA LEU A 538 12.65 -7.80 -12.41
C LEU A 538 11.30 -7.61 -13.08
N THR A 539 11.11 -6.45 -13.68
CA THR A 539 9.98 -6.13 -14.55
C THR A 539 10.51 -5.67 -15.89
N TRP A 540 10.04 -6.30 -16.93
CA TRP A 540 10.10 -5.78 -18.29
C TRP A 540 8.69 -5.55 -18.78
N GLN A 541 8.40 -4.36 -19.30
CA GLN A 541 7.07 -4.01 -19.80
C GLN A 541 7.13 -3.07 -20.99
N ARG A 542 6.12 -3.17 -21.85
CA ARG A 542 5.90 -2.26 -22.94
C ARG A 542 4.42 -1.87 -22.97
N ASP A 543 4.16 -0.64 -22.62
CA ASP A 543 2.83 -0.08 -22.47
C ASP A 543 2.63 0.96 -23.56
N LEU A 544 1.66 0.74 -24.45
CA LEU A 544 1.48 1.51 -25.67
C LEU A 544 0.12 2.21 -25.69
N ASN A 545 0.13 3.43 -26.16
CA ASN A 545 -1.09 4.14 -26.52
C ASN A 545 -1.61 3.62 -27.86
N ARG A 546 -2.84 3.11 -27.88
CA ARG A 546 -3.54 2.57 -29.05
C ARG A 546 -4.87 3.30 -29.27
N THR A 547 -4.94 4.57 -28.92
CA THR A 547 -6.15 5.37 -28.93
C THR A 547 -6.65 5.67 -30.33
N ASP A 548 -5.86 6.40 -31.10
CA ASP A 548 -6.23 6.91 -32.41
C ASP A 548 -5.12 6.58 -33.41
N PRO A 549 -5.34 5.67 -34.36
CA PRO A 549 -4.37 5.34 -35.39
C PRO A 549 -3.99 6.48 -36.31
N GLU A 550 -4.84 7.53 -36.41
CA GLU A 550 -4.58 8.70 -37.24
C GLU A 550 -3.72 9.75 -36.53
N ASP A 551 -3.55 9.65 -35.21
CA ASP A 551 -2.67 10.50 -34.41
C ASP A 551 -1.24 9.91 -34.36
N GLU A 552 -0.43 10.19 -35.38
CA GLU A 552 0.95 9.73 -35.52
C GLU A 552 1.85 10.18 -34.34
N ASP A 553 1.50 11.29 -33.68
CA ASP A 553 2.31 11.85 -32.59
C ASP A 553 2.19 11.04 -31.29
N THR A 554 1.09 10.36 -31.05
CA THR A 554 0.85 9.63 -29.81
C THR A 554 0.57 8.14 -30.01
N TYR A 555 0.16 7.72 -31.20
CA TYR A 555 -0.17 6.31 -31.47
C TYR A 555 1.09 5.43 -31.41
N ASP A 556 0.97 4.26 -30.82
CA ASP A 556 2.04 3.25 -30.62
C ASP A 556 3.24 3.77 -29.81
N ARG A 557 3.10 4.93 -29.15
CA ARG A 557 4.13 5.44 -28.23
C ARG A 557 3.94 4.90 -26.82
N PRO A 558 5.03 4.81 -26.03
CA PRO A 558 4.96 4.41 -24.62
C PRO A 558 4.04 5.31 -23.80
N ILE A 559 3.31 4.73 -22.87
CA ILE A 559 2.53 5.50 -21.89
C ILE A 559 3.46 6.29 -20.99
N CYS A 560 3.14 7.57 -20.79
CA CYS A 560 3.92 8.45 -19.93
C CYS A 560 4.08 7.90 -18.51
N TYR A 561 5.28 8.08 -17.93
CA TYR A 561 5.69 7.58 -16.59
C TYR A 561 5.81 6.06 -16.48
N SER A 562 5.84 5.33 -17.57
CA SER A 562 5.99 3.87 -17.56
C SER A 562 7.41 3.49 -17.98
N PRO A 563 8.28 3.02 -17.06
CA PRO A 563 9.61 2.53 -17.41
C PRO A 563 9.51 1.18 -18.13
N THR A 564 10.40 0.94 -19.09
CA THR A 564 10.47 -0.34 -19.80
C THR A 564 11.07 -1.44 -18.92
N ILE A 565 12.07 -1.08 -18.09
CA ILE A 565 12.73 -2.01 -17.18
C ILE A 565 12.75 -1.40 -15.79
N SER A 566 12.44 -2.22 -14.78
CA SER A 566 12.71 -1.91 -13.39
C SER A 566 13.14 -3.18 -12.64
N SER A 567 14.09 -3.05 -11.72
CA SER A 567 14.53 -4.16 -10.87
C SER A 567 14.77 -3.70 -9.45
N GLY A 568 14.58 -4.61 -8.51
CA GLY A 568 14.88 -4.42 -7.10
C GLY A 568 15.66 -5.61 -6.58
N ILE A 569 16.76 -5.37 -5.87
CA ILE A 569 17.58 -6.41 -5.25
C ILE A 569 17.75 -6.06 -3.78
N THR A 570 17.47 -7.00 -2.88
CA THR A 570 17.69 -6.83 -1.44
C THR A 570 18.45 -8.02 -0.91
N GLY A 571 19.68 -7.78 -0.43
CA GLY A 571 20.50 -8.74 0.29
C GLY A 571 20.45 -8.48 1.79
N ILE A 572 20.21 -9.52 2.59
CA ILE A 572 20.19 -9.46 4.05
C ILE A 572 21.20 -10.46 4.57
N ILE A 573 22.14 -10.00 5.37
CA ILE A 573 23.12 -10.83 6.06
C ILE A 573 22.93 -10.62 7.54
N SER A 574 22.58 -11.67 8.27
CA SER A 574 22.42 -11.64 9.73
C SER A 574 23.40 -12.57 10.40
N TRP A 575 24.03 -12.10 11.47
CA TRP A 575 24.93 -12.88 12.31
C TRP A 575 24.64 -12.56 13.77
N LYS A 576 24.13 -13.56 14.50
CA LYS A 576 23.73 -13.39 15.91
C LYS A 576 22.83 -12.16 16.09
N MET A 577 23.35 -11.11 16.73
CA MET A 577 22.64 -9.89 17.04
C MET A 577 22.72 -8.80 15.95
N LEU A 578 23.56 -8.99 14.95
CA LEU A 578 23.81 -8.00 13.88
C LEU A 578 23.12 -8.42 12.59
N SER A 579 22.56 -7.45 11.87
CA SER A 579 22.00 -7.64 10.54
C SER A 579 22.36 -6.45 9.64
N LEU A 580 22.90 -6.76 8.46
CA LEU A 580 23.17 -5.80 7.41
C LEU A 580 22.20 -6.07 6.25
N THR A 581 21.51 -5.04 5.81
CA THR A 581 20.67 -5.05 4.61
C THR A 581 21.21 -4.08 3.59
N VAL A 582 21.31 -4.54 2.35
CA VAL A 582 21.66 -3.74 1.18
C VAL A 582 20.51 -3.87 0.21
N SER A 583 19.91 -2.77 -0.19
CA SER A 583 18.81 -2.75 -1.17
C SER A 583 19.16 -1.85 -2.34
N GLU A 584 18.97 -2.33 -3.55
CA GLU A 584 19.17 -1.59 -4.80
C GLU A 584 17.84 -1.54 -5.56
N LEU A 585 17.56 -0.41 -6.19
CA LEU A 585 16.41 -0.17 -7.05
C LEU A 585 16.88 0.49 -8.35
N HIS A 586 16.72 -0.22 -9.47
CA HIS A 586 16.93 0.31 -10.82
C HIS A 586 15.60 0.68 -11.47
N VAL A 587 15.55 1.83 -12.13
CA VAL A 587 14.41 2.26 -12.98
C VAL A 587 14.97 2.85 -14.27
N SER A 588 14.59 2.28 -15.41
CA SER A 588 15.00 2.76 -16.72
C SER A 588 14.40 4.13 -17.05
N GLU A 589 14.88 4.75 -18.13
CA GLU A 589 14.30 5.96 -18.68
C GLU A 589 12.80 5.78 -18.98
N ARG A 590 12.06 6.90 -18.93
CA ARG A 590 10.62 6.91 -19.18
C ARG A 590 10.16 8.27 -19.70
N MET A 591 9.34 8.24 -20.72
CA MET A 591 8.68 9.42 -21.26
C MET A 591 7.75 10.04 -20.21
N TRP A 592 7.68 11.37 -20.13
CA TRP A 592 6.72 12.05 -19.24
C TRP A 592 5.68 12.90 -19.99
N SER A 593 5.91 13.20 -21.28
CA SER A 593 5.01 13.97 -22.15
C SER A 593 5.17 13.48 -23.59
N TYR A 594 4.17 13.75 -24.43
CA TYR A 594 4.24 13.54 -25.88
C TYR A 594 4.54 14.85 -26.64
N ALA A 595 4.71 15.98 -25.94
CA ALA A 595 4.93 17.28 -26.57
C ALA A 595 6.30 17.39 -27.25
N ASP A 596 7.32 16.76 -26.67
CA ASP A 596 8.69 16.74 -27.19
C ASP A 596 9.28 15.31 -27.04
N PRO A 597 9.96 14.76 -28.06
CA PRO A 597 10.69 13.50 -27.95
C PRO A 597 11.76 13.49 -26.85
N GLU A 598 12.28 14.65 -26.44
CA GLU A 598 13.26 14.80 -25.36
C GLU A 598 12.62 14.86 -23.96
N ASP A 599 11.29 14.84 -23.89
CA ASP A 599 10.54 14.80 -22.63
C ASP A 599 10.69 13.44 -21.90
N ILE A 600 11.95 13.13 -21.53
CA ILE A 600 12.35 11.86 -20.90
C ILE A 600 12.88 12.12 -19.49
N LEU A 601 12.37 11.37 -18.51
CA LEU A 601 12.96 11.22 -17.19
C LEU A 601 14.13 10.23 -17.27
N LYS A 602 15.30 10.66 -16.79
CA LYS A 602 16.53 9.85 -16.82
C LYS A 602 16.39 8.57 -16.00
N PRO A 603 17.14 7.51 -16.38
CA PRO A 603 17.25 6.31 -15.54
C PRO A 603 17.97 6.64 -14.23
N TYR A 604 17.74 5.83 -13.20
CA TYR A 604 18.45 5.96 -11.93
C TYR A 604 18.60 4.61 -11.23
N ASP A 605 19.68 4.54 -10.44
CA ASP A 605 20.01 3.44 -9.54
C ASP A 605 20.11 3.99 -8.12
N ASN A 606 19.28 3.49 -7.21
CA ASN A 606 19.26 3.93 -5.82
C ASN A 606 19.70 2.77 -4.92
N VAL A 607 20.71 2.98 -4.06
CA VAL A 607 21.21 1.98 -3.13
C VAL A 607 21.00 2.45 -1.69
N ASP A 608 20.28 1.65 -0.93
CA ASP A 608 19.99 1.88 0.49
C ASP A 608 20.74 0.85 1.36
N LEU A 609 21.32 1.30 2.47
CA LEU A 609 21.97 0.48 3.48
C LEU A 609 21.27 0.58 4.82
N LYS A 610 21.11 -0.56 5.52
CA LYS A 610 20.63 -0.59 6.90
C LYS A 610 21.45 -1.57 7.75
N LEU A 611 22.04 -1.06 8.81
CA LEU A 611 22.68 -1.87 9.85
C LEU A 611 21.77 -1.90 11.07
N THR A 612 21.49 -3.10 11.58
CA THR A 612 20.66 -3.29 12.77
C THR A 612 21.41 -4.14 13.79
N ALA A 613 21.40 -3.70 15.05
CA ALA A 613 21.91 -4.45 16.20
C ALA A 613 20.78 -4.69 17.19
N ARG A 614 20.63 -5.97 17.65
CA ARG A 614 19.59 -6.37 18.63
C ARG A 614 20.24 -7.03 19.83
N MET A 615 20.07 -6.44 21.02
CA MET A 615 20.61 -6.98 22.25
C MET A 615 19.76 -6.58 23.46
N LEU A 616 19.42 -7.54 24.32
CA LEU A 616 18.73 -7.30 25.61
C LEU A 616 17.45 -6.44 25.49
N GLY A 617 16.62 -6.69 24.47
CA GLY A 617 15.40 -5.92 24.20
C GLY A 617 15.62 -4.56 23.53
N ILE A 618 16.89 -4.14 23.36
CA ILE A 618 17.25 -2.95 22.63
C ILE A 618 17.46 -3.30 21.14
N THR A 619 16.89 -2.52 20.25
CA THR A 619 17.20 -2.55 18.82
C THR A 619 17.70 -1.18 18.39
N ALA A 620 18.94 -1.13 17.90
CA ALA A 620 19.53 0.08 17.31
C ALA A 620 19.66 -0.13 15.79
N SER A 621 19.27 0.84 14.98
CA SER A 621 19.52 0.80 13.54
C SER A 621 20.08 2.10 13.00
N LEU A 622 20.99 1.97 12.05
CA LEU A 622 21.54 3.04 11.23
C LEU A 622 21.13 2.77 9.78
N GLU A 623 20.50 3.72 9.15
CA GLU A 623 20.06 3.66 7.76
C GLU A 623 20.74 4.78 6.96
N VAL A 624 21.27 4.45 5.80
CA VAL A 624 21.78 5.40 4.80
C VAL A 624 21.00 5.14 3.52
N ASN A 625 20.15 6.06 3.14
CA ASN A 625 19.39 5.99 1.91
C ASN A 625 20.11 6.77 0.82
N ASP A 626 20.00 6.28 -0.42
CA ASP A 626 20.67 6.84 -1.58
C ASP A 626 22.19 7.05 -1.32
N LEU A 627 22.88 5.94 -1.11
CA LEU A 627 24.30 5.91 -0.75
C LEU A 627 25.18 6.72 -1.73
N PHE A 628 24.83 6.73 -3.00
CA PHE A 628 25.61 7.37 -4.06
C PHE A 628 25.17 8.80 -4.39
N ASP A 629 24.18 9.35 -3.67
CA ASP A 629 23.65 10.72 -3.84
C ASP A 629 23.14 11.00 -5.25
N VAL A 630 22.36 10.07 -5.79
CA VAL A 630 21.80 10.12 -7.15
C VAL A 630 20.72 11.17 -7.24
N GLN A 631 20.83 12.06 -8.23
CA GLN A 631 19.79 13.06 -8.49
C GLN A 631 18.76 12.49 -9.44
N TYR A 632 17.54 12.27 -8.97
CA TYR A 632 16.46 11.69 -9.76
C TYR A 632 15.10 12.34 -9.45
N GLU A 633 14.15 12.10 -10.33
CA GLU A 633 12.77 12.60 -10.24
C GLU A 633 11.78 11.49 -10.61
N HIS A 634 10.68 11.38 -9.88
CA HIS A 634 9.54 10.56 -10.28
C HIS A 634 8.60 11.31 -11.21
N ILE A 635 8.52 12.62 -11.02
CA ILE A 635 7.72 13.56 -11.80
C ILE A 635 8.65 14.72 -12.17
N PRO A 636 8.62 15.22 -13.40
CA PRO A 636 9.49 16.31 -13.83
C PRO A 636 9.40 17.50 -12.89
N ARG A 637 10.54 18.08 -12.56
CA ARG A 637 10.64 19.26 -11.69
C ARG A 637 10.29 19.00 -10.21
N TYR A 638 10.17 17.74 -9.81
CA TYR A 638 10.01 17.30 -8.42
C TYR A 638 11.25 16.50 -8.01
N PRO A 639 12.37 17.18 -7.69
CA PRO A 639 13.60 16.50 -7.29
C PRO A 639 13.35 15.69 -6.02
N MET A 640 13.91 14.49 -5.99
CA MET A 640 13.85 13.60 -4.84
C MET A 640 15.01 13.90 -3.87
N PRO A 641 14.88 13.53 -2.57
CA PRO A 641 15.99 13.65 -1.62
C PRO A 641 17.17 12.78 -2.08
N GLY A 642 18.37 13.36 -2.09
CA GLY A 642 19.62 12.63 -2.27
C GLY A 642 20.01 11.88 -0.99
N ARG A 643 21.31 11.59 -0.83
CA ARG A 643 21.83 10.83 0.31
C ARG A 643 21.39 11.41 1.64
N ASN A 644 20.77 10.53 2.44
CA ASN A 644 20.27 10.88 3.76
C ASN A 644 20.44 9.72 4.73
N PHE A 645 20.43 10.03 6.02
CA PHE A 645 20.61 9.03 7.07
C PHE A 645 19.49 9.10 8.10
N LYS A 646 19.28 7.97 8.77
CA LYS A 646 18.34 7.83 9.87
C LYS A 646 18.92 6.89 10.94
N VAL A 647 18.86 7.30 12.18
CA VAL A 647 19.20 6.50 13.36
C VAL A 647 17.95 6.26 14.15
N THR A 648 17.69 5.00 14.54
CA THR A 648 16.60 4.67 15.42
C THR A 648 17.08 3.81 16.59
N LEU A 649 16.53 4.08 17.76
CA LEU A 649 16.73 3.29 18.96
C LEU A 649 15.37 2.88 19.48
N SER A 650 15.15 1.60 19.65
CA SER A 650 13.93 1.06 20.28
C SER A 650 14.25 0.15 21.42
N TYR A 651 13.39 0.17 22.42
CA TYR A 651 13.44 -0.74 23.56
C TYR A 651 12.11 -1.45 23.69
N SER A 652 12.14 -2.78 23.78
CA SER A 652 10.98 -3.62 24.00
C SER A 652 11.08 -4.33 25.35
N PHE A 653 10.10 -4.07 26.19
CA PHE A 653 9.90 -4.78 27.45
C PHE A 653 8.68 -5.69 27.31
N GLY A 654 8.84 -7.00 27.55
CA GLY A 654 7.73 -7.94 27.45
C GLY A 654 7.88 -9.12 28.40
N HIS A 655 6.78 -9.51 29.04
CA HIS A 655 6.72 -10.71 29.87
C HIS A 655 6.22 -11.88 29.00
N ARG A 656 7.00 -12.97 28.95
CA ARG A 656 6.53 -14.22 28.33
C ARG A 656 5.39 -14.75 29.17
N ALA A 657 4.16 -14.76 28.69
CA ALA A 657 3.06 -15.46 29.34
C ALA A 657 3.47 -16.94 29.52
N ASP A 658 3.49 -17.39 30.74
CA ASP A 658 3.73 -18.81 31.08
C ASP A 658 2.76 -19.65 30.25
N LYS A 659 3.26 -20.42 29.28
CA LYS A 659 2.46 -21.45 28.62
C LYS A 659 2.12 -22.47 29.69
N GLY A 660 0.98 -22.29 30.35
CA GLY A 660 0.42 -23.27 31.26
C GLY A 660 0.48 -24.63 30.60
N LYS A 661 1.16 -25.58 31.28
CA LYS A 661 1.31 -26.97 30.87
C LYS A 661 -0.03 -27.56 30.45
N THR A 662 -0.38 -27.42 29.19
CA THR A 662 -1.42 -28.24 28.56
C THR A 662 -0.79 -29.61 28.39
N SER A 663 -1.08 -30.53 29.35
CA SER A 663 -0.71 -31.91 29.25
C SER A 663 -1.20 -32.49 27.91
N GLN A 664 -0.28 -32.70 26.98
CA GLN A 664 -0.54 -33.56 25.83
C GLN A 664 -0.79 -34.99 26.39
N LYS A 665 -2.05 -35.34 26.56
CA LYS A 665 -2.44 -36.77 26.66
C LYS A 665 -2.12 -37.39 25.30
N ARG A 666 -1.01 -38.15 25.25
CA ARG A 666 -0.69 -39.05 24.13
C ARG A 666 -1.90 -39.96 23.86
N PRO A 667 -2.39 -40.08 22.65
CA PRO A 667 -3.42 -41.06 22.33
C PRO A 667 -2.80 -42.45 22.52
N LYS A 668 -3.46 -43.27 23.35
CA LYS A 668 -3.13 -44.70 23.53
C LYS A 668 -3.24 -45.37 22.15
N ARG A 669 -2.13 -45.94 21.63
CA ARG A 669 -2.15 -46.88 20.53
C ARG A 669 -3.07 -48.06 20.90
N SER A 670 -4.23 -48.18 20.26
CA SER A 670 -4.99 -49.42 20.24
C SER A 670 -4.28 -50.39 19.29
N ARG A 671 -3.79 -51.47 19.86
CA ARG A 671 -3.47 -52.71 19.12
C ARG A 671 -4.81 -53.30 18.64
N ARG A 672 -5.05 -53.33 17.34
CA ARG A 672 -5.56 -54.50 16.62
C ARG A 672 -5.45 -54.23 15.14
#